data_5bdf8ff9a58105e12f5b373c5c8a1e03
#
_entry.id   5bdf8ff9a58105e12f5b373c5c8a1e03
#
_cell.length_a   1.000
_cell.length_b   1.000
_cell.length_c   1.000
_cell.angle_alpha   90.00
_cell.angle_beta   90.00
_cell.angle_gamma   90.00
#
_symmetry.space_group_name_H-M   'P 1'
#
loop_
_entity.id
_entity.type
_entity.pdbx_description
1 polymer ?
#
loop_
_entity_poly.entity_id
_entity_poly.type
_entity_poly.pdbx_seq_one_letter_code
_entity_poly.pdbx_strand_id
1 'polypeptide(L)'
;MSAGRSIVGVDVGGTFTDLFLFDAAARTFRTAKVPSNRGNEAAGFMAGLEALGDVGTFGSIVHGTTVGTNMLLERRGPRIGVITTRGFRDVLEMRRRDRRQTWGLWGEFVPIADRDLRLEVDERTLADGTVRTAVDPAAVTKAAEDLKARGAQALAIIFINAYANADNERRALEAARAVWPNEHVSASHQVMPEIREFERASTPALNAYLQPGVGAYLARLEGALAQKKFAGTFHIVQSNGGVMSTATARHLPVRTALSGPAAGVIAAAAIARATGYDNVITCDLGGTSFDVSVVAGGKASLAAQTTIDFGMVIRTPMIEITTIGAGGGSIASVDRGGLLQVGPESAGSVPGPACYGQGNTRPTLTDAHVVLGRINPARPIGTLAALDVEAAKRAIDTHVAKPLKLDVMQAAEAIVRVADARMAGAIRLVSIERGHDPAKFAAMPFGGGGALHVGALIKEIGLKCAVVPRFPGVTSALGCVIADLRHDQVQTLNLNVDGLDIAALDKRMMTAGNEAKAVVDASGIAVDRVDVVFELDMHYHGQTHTVAVPLPVTLGANGTGLTEGAIRAAFDKTYEAAFGRLLPGIPTRIVSLRTAAIGRRPAFDLSAFAPGSDASLEKAGKGARKVFHGGAWHDTKVWARLDLPAGATIEGAAVLEQPDATIFIDPGLKATVDPLGNVIVERA
;
A
#
# COMPACT_ATOMS: atom_id res chain seq x y z
N MET A 1 -23.68 28.26 -5.60
CA MET A 1 -22.61 27.87 -6.52
C MET A 1 -22.27 26.42 -6.23
N SER A 2 -22.46 25.51 -7.15
CA SER A 2 -22.18 24.09 -6.92
C SER A 2 -20.68 23.91 -6.68
N ALA A 3 -20.31 23.56 -5.46
CA ALA A 3 -18.96 23.21 -5.10
C ALA A 3 -18.44 22.14 -6.06
N GLY A 4 -17.26 22.36 -6.60
CA GLY A 4 -16.68 21.74 -7.77
C GLY A 4 -16.81 20.22 -7.86
N ARG A 5 -17.16 19.78 -9.07
CA ARG A 5 -17.20 18.36 -9.47
C ARG A 5 -15.79 17.79 -9.72
N SER A 6 -14.73 18.48 -9.33
CA SER A 6 -13.34 18.06 -9.53
C SER A 6 -12.81 17.27 -8.33
N ILE A 7 -12.10 16.17 -8.62
CA ILE A 7 -11.47 15.32 -7.62
C ILE A 7 -9.97 15.27 -7.92
N VAL A 8 -9.15 15.52 -6.90
CA VAL A 8 -7.69 15.42 -6.99
C VAL A 8 -7.22 14.25 -6.16
N GLY A 9 -6.53 13.31 -6.79
CA GLY A 9 -5.74 12.28 -6.13
C GLY A 9 -4.30 12.75 -5.98
N VAL A 10 -3.76 12.59 -4.80
CA VAL A 10 -2.36 12.93 -4.49
C VAL A 10 -1.67 11.74 -3.85
N ASP A 11 -0.62 11.25 -4.47
CA ASP A 11 0.25 10.23 -3.88
C ASP A 11 1.62 10.83 -3.58
N VAL A 12 1.93 10.94 -2.29
CA VAL A 12 3.23 11.44 -1.83
C VAL A 12 4.16 10.26 -1.64
N GLY A 13 5.01 10.01 -2.63
CA GLY A 13 6.07 9.01 -2.57
C GLY A 13 7.38 9.54 -1.99
N GLY A 14 8.36 8.65 -1.83
CA GLY A 14 9.68 9.00 -1.28
C GLY A 14 10.55 9.86 -2.21
N THR A 15 10.27 9.91 -3.51
CA THR A 15 11.05 10.62 -4.53
C THR A 15 10.24 11.70 -5.24
N PHE A 16 9.02 11.37 -5.64
CA PHE A 16 8.08 12.27 -6.31
C PHE A 16 6.73 12.26 -5.61
N THR A 17 6.03 13.37 -5.75
CA THR A 17 4.61 13.50 -5.43
C THR A 17 3.85 13.51 -6.75
N ASP A 18 2.98 12.53 -6.92
CA ASP A 18 2.20 12.28 -8.11
C ASP A 18 0.77 12.77 -7.91
N LEU A 19 0.23 13.48 -8.89
CA LEU A 19 -1.11 14.05 -8.80
C LEU A 19 -1.93 13.73 -10.05
N PHE A 20 -3.21 13.47 -9.81
CA PHE A 20 -4.21 13.24 -10.83
C PHE A 20 -5.47 14.05 -10.51
N LEU A 21 -5.82 15.00 -11.37
CA LEU A 21 -7.06 15.78 -11.29
C LEU A 21 -8.05 15.21 -12.31
N PHE A 22 -9.26 14.96 -11.89
CA PHE A 22 -10.39 14.67 -12.77
C PHE A 22 -11.51 15.68 -12.57
N ASP A 23 -11.95 16.29 -13.66
CA ASP A 23 -13.16 17.11 -13.70
C ASP A 23 -14.30 16.28 -14.31
N ALA A 24 -15.23 15.86 -13.46
CA ALA A 24 -16.33 14.99 -13.89
C ALA A 24 -17.35 15.72 -14.80
N ALA A 25 -17.46 17.05 -14.71
CA ALA A 25 -18.38 17.83 -15.54
C ALA A 25 -17.82 18.02 -16.95
N ALA A 26 -16.55 18.38 -17.06
CA ALA A 26 -15.86 18.55 -18.33
C ALA A 26 -15.38 17.21 -18.93
N ARG A 27 -15.38 16.12 -18.15
CA ARG A 27 -14.77 14.82 -18.50
C ARG A 27 -13.31 14.96 -18.93
N THR A 28 -12.59 15.86 -18.27
CA THR A 28 -11.16 16.13 -18.52
C THR A 28 -10.32 15.75 -17.33
N PHE A 29 -9.06 15.49 -17.59
CA PHE A 29 -8.09 15.20 -16.53
C PHE A 29 -6.80 15.99 -16.76
N ARG A 30 -6.07 16.20 -15.67
CA ARG A 30 -4.71 16.75 -15.66
C ARG A 30 -3.85 15.95 -14.71
N THR A 31 -2.58 15.81 -15.05
CA THR A 31 -1.60 15.15 -14.20
C THR A 31 -0.47 16.11 -13.86
N ALA A 32 0.11 15.96 -12.68
CA ALA A 32 1.32 16.66 -12.29
C ALA A 32 2.25 15.69 -11.54
N LYS A 33 3.54 15.92 -11.67
CA LYS A 33 4.58 15.18 -10.96
C LYS A 33 5.62 16.17 -10.47
N VAL A 34 5.78 16.29 -9.17
CA VAL A 34 6.71 17.21 -8.52
C VAL A 34 7.67 16.45 -7.60
N PRO A 35 8.91 16.91 -7.40
CA PRO A 35 9.82 16.27 -6.45
C PRO A 35 9.23 16.30 -5.03
N SER A 36 9.33 15.18 -4.32
CA SER A 36 9.00 15.13 -2.90
C SER A 36 10.13 15.79 -2.10
N ASN A 37 9.75 16.57 -1.09
CA ASN A 37 10.69 17.19 -0.16
C ASN A 37 10.71 16.37 1.13
N ARG A 38 11.72 15.52 1.32
CA ARG A 38 11.88 14.73 2.54
C ARG A 38 11.98 15.62 3.76
N GLY A 39 11.15 15.35 4.76
CA GLY A 39 11.03 16.15 5.99
C GLY A 39 10.12 17.39 5.86
N ASN A 40 9.65 17.70 4.64
CA ASN A 40 8.61 18.70 4.39
C ASN A 40 7.67 18.23 3.26
N GLU A 41 7.09 17.06 3.43
CA GLU A 41 6.19 16.42 2.45
C GLU A 41 4.98 17.31 2.13
N ALA A 42 4.58 18.17 3.08
CA ALA A 42 3.50 19.13 2.88
C ALA A 42 3.82 20.17 1.79
N ALA A 43 5.09 20.56 1.64
CA ALA A 43 5.49 21.49 0.59
C ALA A 43 5.34 20.85 -0.81
N GLY A 44 5.75 19.58 -0.98
CA GLY A 44 5.57 18.84 -2.23
C GLY A 44 4.09 18.64 -2.57
N PHE A 45 3.27 18.32 -1.57
CA PHE A 45 1.83 18.22 -1.71
C PHE A 45 1.20 19.53 -2.23
N MET A 46 1.51 20.65 -1.61
CA MET A 46 0.97 21.95 -2.01
C MET A 46 1.48 22.40 -3.39
N ALA A 47 2.77 22.25 -3.66
CA ALA A 47 3.36 22.57 -4.96
C ALA A 47 2.71 21.75 -6.09
N GLY A 48 2.42 20.47 -5.85
CA GLY A 48 1.71 19.62 -6.79
C GLY A 48 0.28 20.10 -7.06
N LEU A 49 -0.48 20.46 -6.02
CA LEU A 49 -1.83 21.01 -6.18
C LEU A 49 -1.82 22.32 -6.98
N GLU A 50 -0.90 23.23 -6.69
CA GLU A 50 -0.75 24.49 -7.41
C GLU A 50 -0.37 24.29 -8.89
N ALA A 51 0.43 23.27 -9.19
CA ALA A 51 0.74 22.90 -10.58
C ALA A 51 -0.49 22.42 -11.38
N LEU A 52 -1.52 21.89 -10.69
CA LEU A 52 -2.78 21.51 -11.31
C LEU A 52 -3.76 22.68 -11.47
N GLY A 53 -3.63 23.77 -10.71
CA GLY A 53 -4.47 24.96 -10.82
C GLY A 53 -4.80 25.61 -9.47
N ASP A 54 -5.88 26.40 -9.45
CA ASP A 54 -6.34 27.07 -8.24
C ASP A 54 -6.96 26.06 -7.25
N VAL A 55 -6.25 25.85 -6.13
CA VAL A 55 -6.62 24.91 -5.09
C VAL A 55 -8.01 25.20 -4.50
N GLY A 56 -8.39 26.48 -4.42
CA GLY A 56 -9.71 26.89 -3.89
C GLY A 56 -10.89 26.38 -4.72
N THR A 57 -10.65 25.98 -5.98
CA THR A 57 -11.70 25.50 -6.89
C THR A 57 -11.92 23.98 -6.84
N PHE A 58 -11.05 23.22 -6.18
CA PHE A 58 -11.16 21.76 -6.12
C PHE A 58 -12.31 21.34 -5.20
N GLY A 59 -13.07 20.33 -5.64
CA GLY A 59 -14.23 19.81 -4.89
C GLY A 59 -13.83 18.80 -3.83
N SER A 60 -12.86 17.93 -4.13
CA SER A 60 -12.36 16.91 -3.21
C SER A 60 -10.88 16.64 -3.46
N ILE A 61 -10.13 16.43 -2.37
CA ILE A 61 -8.74 15.99 -2.41
C ILE A 61 -8.65 14.67 -1.64
N VAL A 62 -8.09 13.65 -2.27
CA VAL A 62 -7.85 12.33 -1.66
C VAL A 62 -6.35 12.05 -1.68
N HIS A 63 -5.79 11.77 -0.52
CA HIS A 63 -4.34 11.72 -0.34
C HIS A 63 -3.86 10.36 0.15
N GLY A 64 -2.95 9.74 -0.60
CA GLY A 64 -2.09 8.63 -0.19
C GLY A 64 -0.79 9.16 0.40
N THR A 65 -0.35 8.62 1.54
CA THR A 65 0.81 9.13 2.26
C THR A 65 1.79 8.04 2.66
N THR A 66 3.08 8.31 2.54
CA THR A 66 4.16 7.45 3.05
C THR A 66 4.66 7.86 4.43
N VAL A 67 4.13 8.96 5.02
CA VAL A 67 4.63 9.51 6.29
C VAL A 67 4.58 8.47 7.41
N GLY A 68 3.45 7.78 7.60
CA GLY A 68 3.32 6.74 8.62
C GLY A 68 4.29 5.58 8.40
N THR A 69 4.41 5.10 7.16
CA THR A 69 5.34 4.02 6.80
C THR A 69 6.79 4.40 7.06
N ASN A 70 7.20 5.61 6.64
CA ASN A 70 8.56 6.11 6.85
C ASN A 70 8.89 6.29 8.33
N MET A 71 7.95 6.81 9.13
CA MET A 71 8.13 6.92 10.59
C MET A 71 8.41 5.56 11.24
N LEU A 72 7.73 4.50 10.81
CA LEU A 72 7.94 3.14 11.32
C LEU A 72 9.28 2.56 10.87
N LEU A 73 9.61 2.65 9.59
CA LEU A 73 10.83 2.08 9.01
C LEU A 73 12.10 2.79 9.50
N GLU A 74 12.05 4.13 9.59
CA GLU A 74 13.19 4.95 10.03
C GLU A 74 13.27 5.08 11.56
N ARG A 75 12.28 4.56 12.30
CA ARG A 75 12.21 4.65 13.75
C ARG A 75 12.30 6.08 14.29
N ARG A 76 11.71 7.05 13.56
CA ARG A 76 11.73 8.49 13.87
C ARG A 76 10.43 9.00 14.49
N GLY A 77 9.84 8.25 15.37
CA GLY A 77 8.64 8.66 16.10
C GLY A 77 8.91 9.04 17.54
N PRO A 78 7.85 9.39 18.29
CA PRO A 78 7.94 9.76 19.69
C PRO A 78 8.26 8.58 20.60
N ARG A 79 8.75 8.84 21.78
CA ARG A 79 8.77 7.84 22.86
C ARG A 79 7.34 7.59 23.31
N ILE A 80 6.94 6.32 23.37
CA ILE A 80 5.59 5.93 23.79
C ILE A 80 5.61 5.21 25.12
N GLY A 81 4.61 5.50 25.96
CA GLY A 81 4.31 4.74 27.17
C GLY A 81 3.31 3.62 26.90
N VAL A 82 3.40 2.56 27.66
CA VAL A 82 2.43 1.45 27.64
C VAL A 82 1.94 1.19 29.06
N ILE A 83 0.60 1.11 29.24
CA ILE A 83 -0.02 0.63 30.47
C ILE A 83 -0.67 -0.72 30.14
N THR A 84 -0.29 -1.77 30.87
CA THR A 84 -0.75 -3.14 30.60
C THR A 84 -1.13 -3.88 31.87
N THR A 85 -1.79 -5.02 31.73
CA THR A 85 -2.11 -5.96 32.80
C THR A 85 -0.83 -6.46 33.48
N ARG A 86 -0.80 -6.54 34.83
CA ARG A 86 0.31 -7.10 35.59
C ARG A 86 0.69 -8.49 35.08
N GLY A 87 2.00 -8.72 34.85
CA GLY A 87 2.59 -9.94 34.30
C GLY A 87 2.66 -9.98 32.77
N PHE A 88 2.23 -8.91 32.04
CA PHE A 88 2.22 -8.86 30.57
C PHE A 88 3.08 -7.75 29.97
N ARG A 89 3.93 -7.10 30.77
CA ARG A 89 4.82 -6.03 30.31
C ARG A 89 5.70 -6.40 29.12
N ASP A 90 6.17 -7.64 29.08
CA ASP A 90 7.18 -8.08 28.12
C ASP A 90 6.60 -8.73 26.85
N VAL A 91 5.27 -8.67 26.63
CA VAL A 91 4.62 -9.23 25.44
C VAL A 91 5.18 -8.63 24.14
N LEU A 92 5.46 -7.31 24.12
CA LEU A 92 6.04 -6.63 22.96
C LEU A 92 7.47 -7.10 22.64
N GLU A 93 8.20 -7.57 23.62
CA GLU A 93 9.58 -8.05 23.49
C GLU A 93 9.63 -9.55 23.17
N MET A 94 8.77 -10.33 23.82
CA MET A 94 8.64 -11.77 23.59
C MET A 94 8.09 -12.10 22.21
N ARG A 95 7.19 -11.29 21.71
CA ARG A 95 6.55 -11.45 20.38
C ARG A 95 6.00 -12.86 20.17
N ARG A 96 6.19 -13.42 18.97
CA ARG A 96 5.93 -14.84 18.63
C ARG A 96 7.16 -15.74 18.80
N ARG A 97 8.24 -15.24 19.43
CA ARG A 97 9.52 -15.93 19.58
C ARG A 97 10.16 -16.29 18.23
N ASP A 98 9.79 -15.57 17.18
CA ASP A 98 10.38 -15.62 15.85
C ASP A 98 11.81 -15.05 15.87
N ARG A 99 12.61 -15.42 14.87
CA ARG A 99 13.98 -14.97 14.71
C ARG A 99 14.12 -14.18 13.42
N ARG A 100 14.92 -13.11 13.47
CA ARG A 100 15.20 -12.30 12.25
C ARG A 100 16.00 -13.10 11.23
N GLN A 101 16.85 -14.00 11.69
CA GLN A 101 17.65 -14.89 10.86
C GLN A 101 17.41 -16.34 11.27
N THR A 102 17.34 -17.23 10.30
CA THR A 102 17.10 -18.67 10.51
C THR A 102 18.24 -19.32 11.31
N TRP A 103 19.47 -18.86 11.08
CA TRP A 103 20.69 -19.39 11.67
C TRP A 103 21.37 -18.38 12.58
N GLY A 104 21.93 -18.86 13.68
CA GLY A 104 22.65 -18.05 14.66
C GLY A 104 21.78 -17.59 15.83
N LEU A 105 22.45 -17.09 16.87
CA LEU A 105 21.82 -16.51 18.08
C LEU A 105 21.65 -14.98 17.96
N TRP A 106 22.05 -14.43 16.84
CA TRP A 106 22.10 -13.00 16.60
C TRP A 106 20.74 -12.48 16.12
N GLY A 107 20.33 -11.39 16.64
CA GLY A 107 19.14 -10.69 16.25
C GLY A 107 18.68 -9.80 17.39
N GLU A 108 19.23 -8.59 17.47
CA GLU A 108 18.66 -7.57 18.34
C GLU A 108 17.28 -7.19 17.81
N PHE A 109 16.31 -7.23 18.69
CA PHE A 109 15.00 -6.67 18.49
C PHE A 109 14.88 -5.42 19.38
N VAL A 110 14.58 -4.29 18.75
CA VAL A 110 14.27 -3.05 19.45
C VAL A 110 12.76 -2.89 19.45
N PRO A 111 12.06 -3.06 20.59
CA PRO A 111 10.63 -2.82 20.69
C PRO A 111 10.28 -1.37 20.34
N ILE A 112 9.02 -1.13 19.93
CA ILE A 112 8.55 0.22 19.64
C ILE A 112 8.35 1.07 20.92
N ALA A 113 8.20 0.43 22.06
CA ALA A 113 8.15 1.05 23.37
C ALA A 113 9.30 0.51 24.22
N ASP A 114 10.12 1.37 24.79
CA ASP A 114 11.20 1.00 25.69
C ASP A 114 10.67 0.25 26.92
N ARG A 115 11.44 -0.71 27.45
CA ARG A 115 10.97 -1.53 28.57
C ARG A 115 10.67 -0.72 29.84
N ASP A 116 11.42 0.34 30.10
CA ASP A 116 11.19 1.26 31.23
C ASP A 116 9.96 2.14 31.07
N LEU A 117 9.42 2.23 29.86
CA LEU A 117 8.16 2.94 29.56
C LEU A 117 6.95 1.98 29.47
N ARG A 118 7.06 0.75 29.92
CA ARG A 118 5.95 -0.20 30.02
C ARG A 118 5.62 -0.43 31.49
N LEU A 119 4.51 0.11 31.94
CA LEU A 119 4.05 0.00 33.33
C LEU A 119 2.85 -0.96 33.43
N GLU A 120 2.76 -1.61 34.56
CA GLU A 120 1.73 -2.60 34.83
C GLU A 120 0.76 -2.07 35.90
N VAL A 121 -0.52 -2.40 35.72
CA VAL A 121 -1.57 -2.16 36.72
C VAL A 121 -2.30 -3.46 37.05
N ASP A 122 -2.83 -3.51 38.27
CA ASP A 122 -3.61 -4.65 38.71
C ASP A 122 -5.01 -4.56 38.08
N GLU A 123 -5.27 -5.46 37.16
CA GLU A 123 -6.58 -5.72 36.56
C GLU A 123 -6.60 -7.13 35.99
N ARG A 124 -7.77 -7.72 35.83
CA ARG A 124 -7.90 -9.00 35.15
C ARG A 124 -9.28 -9.21 34.57
N THR A 125 -9.35 -9.26 33.25
CA THR A 125 -10.48 -9.77 32.48
C THR A 125 -10.15 -11.20 32.02
N LEU A 126 -11.08 -12.14 32.20
CA LEU A 126 -10.95 -13.53 31.75
C LEU A 126 -11.35 -13.66 30.28
N ALA A 127 -11.04 -14.81 29.66
CA ALA A 127 -11.31 -15.07 28.25
C ALA A 127 -12.82 -15.13 27.92
N ASP A 128 -13.67 -15.43 28.92
CA ASP A 128 -15.13 -15.41 28.80
C ASP A 128 -15.73 -14.00 28.99
N GLY A 129 -14.89 -12.97 29.22
CA GLY A 129 -15.31 -11.60 29.47
C GLY A 129 -15.60 -11.28 30.94
N THR A 130 -15.51 -12.23 31.86
CA THR A 130 -15.71 -11.98 33.31
C THR A 130 -14.59 -11.10 33.84
N VAL A 131 -14.93 -9.99 34.50
CA VAL A 131 -13.97 -9.13 35.21
C VAL A 131 -13.66 -9.75 36.56
N ARG A 132 -12.50 -10.42 36.66
CA ARG A 132 -12.01 -11.03 37.90
C ARG A 132 -11.45 -9.98 38.86
N THR A 133 -10.73 -8.99 38.32
CA THR A 133 -10.14 -7.88 39.06
C THR A 133 -10.44 -6.60 38.32
N ALA A 134 -11.21 -5.71 38.96
CA ALA A 134 -11.48 -4.39 38.39
C ALA A 134 -10.20 -3.53 38.45
N VAL A 135 -9.97 -2.73 37.41
CA VAL A 135 -8.87 -1.77 37.38
C VAL A 135 -9.13 -0.64 38.40
N ASP A 136 -8.10 -0.23 39.12
CA ASP A 136 -8.13 0.98 39.94
C ASP A 136 -7.77 2.20 39.06
N PRO A 137 -8.70 3.15 38.84
CA PRO A 137 -8.43 4.36 38.09
C PRO A 137 -7.26 5.20 38.65
N ALA A 138 -7.06 5.21 39.99
CA ALA A 138 -5.98 5.95 40.60
C ALA A 138 -4.62 5.36 40.27
N ALA A 139 -4.52 4.02 40.19
CA ALA A 139 -3.29 3.35 39.75
C ALA A 139 -2.96 3.66 38.29
N VAL A 140 -3.98 3.75 37.42
CA VAL A 140 -3.80 4.15 36.01
C VAL A 140 -3.35 5.59 35.89
N THR A 141 -3.99 6.51 36.63
CA THR A 141 -3.60 7.92 36.68
C THR A 141 -2.12 8.07 37.07
N LYS A 142 -1.71 7.41 38.14
CA LYS A 142 -0.31 7.41 38.59
C LYS A 142 0.63 6.85 37.53
N ALA A 143 0.29 5.74 36.91
CA ALA A 143 1.11 5.14 35.83
C ALA A 143 1.24 6.11 34.63
N ALA A 144 0.16 6.80 34.24
CA ALA A 144 0.18 7.78 33.17
C ALA A 144 1.07 8.99 33.50
N GLU A 145 0.99 9.51 34.73
CA GLU A 145 1.84 10.59 35.21
C GLU A 145 3.32 10.19 35.26
N ASP A 146 3.62 8.98 35.74
CA ASP A 146 4.98 8.42 35.77
C ASP A 146 5.57 8.28 34.36
N LEU A 147 4.78 7.78 33.39
CA LEU A 147 5.19 7.67 31.97
C LEU A 147 5.44 9.05 31.35
N LYS A 148 4.57 10.02 31.63
CA LYS A 148 4.74 11.41 31.20
C LYS A 148 6.03 12.00 31.76
N ALA A 149 6.30 11.81 33.05
CA ALA A 149 7.53 12.27 33.71
C ALA A 149 8.80 11.63 33.13
N ARG A 150 8.72 10.39 32.63
CA ARG A 150 9.80 9.69 31.90
C ARG A 150 9.92 10.12 30.43
N GLY A 151 9.12 11.08 29.97
CA GLY A 151 9.21 11.66 28.63
C GLY A 151 8.42 10.92 27.55
N ALA A 152 7.43 10.09 27.91
CA ALA A 152 6.51 9.52 26.95
C ALA A 152 5.59 10.62 26.38
N GLN A 153 5.42 10.66 25.06
CA GLN A 153 4.67 11.66 24.31
C GLN A 153 3.31 11.15 23.82
N ALA A 154 3.16 9.83 23.74
CA ALA A 154 1.89 9.16 23.44
C ALA A 154 1.77 7.91 24.32
N LEU A 155 0.54 7.42 24.49
CA LEU A 155 0.22 6.33 25.40
C LEU A 155 -0.56 5.23 24.69
N ALA A 156 -0.21 3.96 24.94
CA ALA A 156 -1.00 2.79 24.59
C ALA A 156 -1.49 2.09 25.85
N ILE A 157 -2.80 1.77 25.91
CA ILE A 157 -3.40 0.98 26.99
C ILE A 157 -3.78 -0.37 26.40
N ILE A 158 -3.23 -1.45 26.96
CA ILE A 158 -3.31 -2.80 26.39
C ILE A 158 -3.57 -3.81 27.50
N PHE A 159 -4.84 -4.09 27.76
CA PHE A 159 -5.22 -5.06 28.79
C PHE A 159 -5.54 -6.44 28.20
N ILE A 160 -5.17 -7.47 28.91
CA ILE A 160 -5.46 -8.85 28.50
C ILE A 160 -6.96 -9.09 28.42
N ASN A 161 -7.38 -9.76 27.34
CA ASN A 161 -8.78 -10.11 27.05
C ASN A 161 -9.75 -8.90 26.94
N ALA A 162 -9.24 -7.66 26.74
CA ALA A 162 -10.08 -6.49 26.52
C ALA A 162 -10.98 -6.61 25.27
N TYR A 163 -10.68 -7.53 24.35
CA TYR A 163 -11.53 -7.89 23.23
C TYR A 163 -12.82 -8.60 23.64
N ALA A 164 -12.78 -9.34 24.76
CA ALA A 164 -13.96 -10.06 25.29
C ALA A 164 -14.83 -9.14 26.17
N ASN A 165 -14.20 -8.28 26.97
CA ASN A 165 -14.86 -7.24 27.75
C ASN A 165 -13.90 -6.06 27.95
N ALA A 166 -14.29 -4.91 27.43
CA ALA A 166 -13.46 -3.70 27.45
C ALA A 166 -13.66 -2.80 28.69
N ASP A 167 -14.46 -3.20 29.69
CA ASP A 167 -14.83 -2.31 30.80
C ASP A 167 -13.62 -1.81 31.59
N ASN A 168 -12.66 -2.68 31.92
CA ASN A 168 -11.43 -2.27 32.58
C ASN A 168 -10.61 -1.30 31.71
N GLU A 169 -10.49 -1.57 30.42
CA GLU A 169 -9.70 -0.76 29.51
C GLU A 169 -10.38 0.60 29.23
N ARG A 170 -11.73 0.67 29.17
CA ARG A 170 -12.47 1.95 29.07
C ARG A 170 -12.24 2.82 30.31
N ARG A 171 -12.35 2.25 31.52
CA ARG A 171 -12.06 2.98 32.77
C ARG A 171 -10.61 3.46 32.82
N ALA A 172 -9.67 2.64 32.36
CA ALA A 172 -8.27 3.02 32.28
C ALA A 172 -8.05 4.16 31.25
N LEU A 173 -8.72 4.09 30.11
CA LEU A 173 -8.66 5.14 29.08
C LEU A 173 -9.18 6.49 29.60
N GLU A 174 -10.30 6.49 30.30
CA GLU A 174 -10.89 7.69 30.93
C GLU A 174 -9.93 8.29 31.97
N ALA A 175 -9.38 7.45 32.87
CA ALA A 175 -8.46 7.89 33.90
C ALA A 175 -7.15 8.45 33.31
N ALA A 176 -6.60 7.78 32.30
CA ALA A 176 -5.38 8.24 31.62
C ALA A 176 -5.62 9.57 30.87
N ARG A 177 -6.71 9.69 30.13
CA ARG A 177 -7.06 10.93 29.40
C ARG A 177 -7.25 12.14 30.30
N ALA A 178 -7.70 11.95 31.52
CA ALA A 178 -7.88 13.05 32.47
C ALA A 178 -6.55 13.76 32.85
N VAL A 179 -5.41 13.07 32.74
CA VAL A 179 -4.07 13.61 33.12
C VAL A 179 -3.07 13.67 31.96
N TRP A 180 -3.39 13.02 30.81
CA TRP A 180 -2.51 13.04 29.66
C TRP A 180 -2.61 14.38 28.92
N PRO A 181 -1.49 15.00 28.50
CA PRO A 181 -1.48 16.39 28.02
C PRO A 181 -2.05 16.59 26.61
N ASN A 182 -2.39 15.52 25.90
CA ASN A 182 -2.86 15.56 24.52
C ASN A 182 -3.81 14.38 24.22
N GLU A 183 -4.34 14.31 23.00
CA GLU A 183 -5.26 13.26 22.55
C GLU A 183 -4.59 11.93 22.16
N HIS A 184 -3.25 11.84 22.23
CA HIS A 184 -2.49 10.69 21.75
C HIS A 184 -2.50 9.53 22.76
N VAL A 185 -3.69 8.99 22.98
CA VAL A 185 -3.94 7.83 23.84
C VAL A 185 -4.72 6.78 23.06
N SER A 186 -4.10 5.66 22.82
CA SER A 186 -4.67 4.51 22.08
C SER A 186 -5.03 3.38 23.05
N ALA A 187 -6.27 2.89 22.99
CA ALA A 187 -6.68 1.71 23.75
C ALA A 187 -6.89 0.51 22.81
N SER A 188 -6.49 -0.68 23.24
CA SER A 188 -6.48 -1.87 22.37
C SER A 188 -7.87 -2.25 21.89
N HIS A 189 -8.91 -2.10 22.72
CA HIS A 189 -10.30 -2.38 22.33
C HIS A 189 -10.83 -1.44 21.23
N GLN A 190 -10.23 -0.26 21.04
CA GLN A 190 -10.61 0.68 19.97
C GLN A 190 -9.83 0.45 18.67
N VAL A 191 -8.55 0.03 18.80
CA VAL A 191 -7.66 -0.12 17.64
C VAL A 191 -7.76 -1.51 17.04
N MET A 192 -7.80 -2.56 17.90
CA MET A 192 -7.78 -3.97 17.49
C MET A 192 -8.48 -4.86 18.53
N PRO A 193 -9.82 -4.97 18.52
CA PRO A 193 -10.58 -5.82 19.44
C PRO A 193 -10.57 -7.29 19.02
N GLU A 194 -9.39 -7.85 18.83
CA GLU A 194 -9.20 -9.24 18.42
C GLU A 194 -8.39 -10.02 19.45
N ILE A 195 -8.66 -11.35 19.51
CA ILE A 195 -7.80 -12.30 20.22
C ILE A 195 -6.39 -12.28 19.62
N ARG A 196 -5.37 -12.59 20.33
CA ARG A 196 -3.94 -12.65 20.04
C ARG A 196 -3.17 -11.51 20.72
N GLU A 197 -2.54 -11.86 21.83
CA GLU A 197 -1.93 -10.89 22.77
C GLU A 197 -0.84 -10.05 22.14
N PHE A 198 0.03 -10.65 21.30
CA PHE A 198 1.14 -9.92 20.69
C PHE A 198 0.65 -8.93 19.63
N GLU A 199 -0.18 -9.37 18.68
CA GLU A 199 -0.69 -8.51 17.62
C GLU A 199 -1.55 -7.37 18.20
N ARG A 200 -2.31 -7.69 19.27
CA ARG A 200 -3.12 -6.71 20.00
C ARG A 200 -2.28 -5.78 20.89
N ALA A 201 -1.04 -6.14 21.20
CA ALA A 201 -0.09 -5.25 21.82
C ALA A 201 0.66 -4.41 20.78
N SER A 202 1.11 -5.03 19.69
CA SER A 202 1.89 -4.38 18.63
C SER A 202 1.09 -3.29 17.91
N THR A 203 -0.13 -3.61 17.44
CA THR A 203 -0.92 -2.67 16.61
C THR A 203 -1.31 -1.39 17.35
N PRO A 204 -1.86 -1.41 18.58
CA PRO A 204 -2.12 -0.19 19.36
C PRO A 204 -0.87 0.57 19.76
N ALA A 205 0.26 -0.11 20.04
CA ALA A 205 1.52 0.56 20.32
C ALA A 205 2.03 1.31 19.07
N LEU A 206 1.95 0.69 17.89
CA LEU A 206 2.28 1.35 16.62
C LEU A 206 1.30 2.50 16.31
N ASN A 207 0.01 2.33 16.65
CA ASN A 207 -0.97 3.42 16.51
C ASN A 207 -0.60 4.63 17.37
N ALA A 208 -0.31 4.42 18.65
CA ALA A 208 0.13 5.49 19.55
C ALA A 208 1.43 6.16 19.07
N TYR A 209 2.37 5.36 18.53
CA TYR A 209 3.62 5.86 17.96
C TYR A 209 3.41 6.79 16.75
N LEU A 210 2.41 6.49 15.94
CA LEU A 210 2.11 7.26 14.73
C LEU A 210 1.27 8.52 15.00
N GLN A 211 0.43 8.52 16.05
CA GLN A 211 -0.55 9.60 16.30
C GLN A 211 0.06 11.00 16.29
N PRO A 212 1.16 11.32 17.01
CA PRO A 212 1.68 12.69 17.03
C PRO A 212 2.20 13.14 15.66
N GLY A 213 2.96 12.29 14.96
CA GLY A 213 3.57 12.64 13.68
C GLY A 213 2.55 12.77 12.55
N VAL A 214 1.68 11.78 12.40
CA VAL A 214 0.61 11.81 11.38
C VAL A 214 -0.39 12.92 11.70
N GLY A 215 -0.77 13.10 12.97
CA GLY A 215 -1.65 14.19 13.39
C GLY A 215 -1.09 15.57 13.05
N ALA A 216 0.18 15.82 13.36
CA ALA A 216 0.85 17.09 13.03
C ALA A 216 0.99 17.29 11.50
N TYR A 217 1.26 16.21 10.75
CA TYR A 217 1.30 16.28 9.30
C TYR A 217 -0.04 16.68 8.70
N LEU A 218 -1.12 16.01 9.10
CA LEU A 218 -2.47 16.33 8.62
C LEU A 218 -2.91 17.75 9.01
N ALA A 219 -2.57 18.21 10.22
CA ALA A 219 -2.86 19.57 10.64
C ALA A 219 -2.15 20.62 9.78
N ARG A 220 -0.88 20.37 9.39
CA ARG A 220 -0.15 21.26 8.46
C ARG A 220 -0.82 21.30 7.09
N LEU A 221 -1.26 20.15 6.54
CA LEU A 221 -1.95 20.11 5.26
C LEU A 221 -3.27 20.87 5.30
N GLU A 222 -4.10 20.62 6.31
CA GLU A 222 -5.39 21.33 6.48
C GLU A 222 -5.18 22.84 6.63
N GLY A 223 -4.18 23.27 7.41
CA GLY A 223 -3.81 24.67 7.53
C GLY A 223 -3.39 25.30 6.20
N ALA A 224 -2.57 24.60 5.40
CA ALA A 224 -2.15 25.06 4.09
C ALA A 224 -3.32 25.12 3.09
N LEU A 225 -4.21 24.14 3.10
CA LEU A 225 -5.42 24.13 2.28
C LEU A 225 -6.37 25.29 2.65
N ALA A 226 -6.54 25.57 3.95
CA ALA A 226 -7.36 26.69 4.42
C ALA A 226 -6.80 28.06 3.96
N GLN A 227 -5.47 28.23 3.97
CA GLN A 227 -4.82 29.43 3.43
C GLN A 227 -5.10 29.64 1.93
N LYS A 228 -5.26 28.56 1.17
CA LYS A 228 -5.66 28.58 -0.25
C LYS A 228 -7.18 28.65 -0.44
N LYS A 229 -7.96 28.90 0.62
CA LYS A 229 -9.43 28.99 0.61
C LYS A 229 -10.10 27.71 0.07
N PHE A 230 -9.48 26.54 0.25
CA PHE A 230 -10.08 25.27 -0.11
C PHE A 230 -11.31 25.02 0.78
N ALA A 231 -12.48 24.88 0.16
CA ALA A 231 -13.76 24.61 0.81
C ALA A 231 -14.32 23.21 0.52
N GLY A 232 -13.54 22.39 -0.20
CA GLY A 232 -13.90 21.01 -0.56
C GLY A 232 -13.66 20.02 0.59
N THR A 233 -13.69 18.73 0.26
CA THR A 233 -13.45 17.66 1.23
C THR A 233 -12.02 17.13 1.12
N PHE A 234 -11.37 16.88 2.27
CA PHE A 234 -10.02 16.31 2.33
C PHE A 234 -10.02 14.96 3.03
N HIS A 235 -9.51 13.93 2.35
CA HIS A 235 -9.58 12.54 2.79
C HIS A 235 -8.25 11.82 2.60
N ILE A 236 -8.07 10.73 3.35
CA ILE A 236 -6.84 9.95 3.37
C ILE A 236 -7.13 8.52 2.91
N VAL A 237 -6.26 7.98 2.07
CA VAL A 237 -6.32 6.57 1.66
C VAL A 237 -5.82 5.68 2.79
N GLN A 238 -6.49 4.56 2.99
CA GLN A 238 -6.14 3.53 3.97
C GLN A 238 -5.32 2.40 3.32
N SER A 239 -4.67 1.62 4.17
CA SER A 239 -3.93 0.40 3.79
C SER A 239 -4.80 -0.66 3.09
N ASN A 240 -6.12 -0.66 3.33
CA ASN A 240 -7.09 -1.55 2.67
C ASN A 240 -7.55 -1.04 1.29
N GLY A 241 -6.99 0.08 0.82
CA GLY A 241 -7.35 0.74 -0.44
C GLY A 241 -8.61 1.59 -0.38
N GLY A 242 -9.29 1.67 0.76
CA GLY A 242 -10.43 2.55 0.96
C GLY A 242 -10.03 3.97 1.39
N VAL A 243 -11.00 4.86 1.42
CA VAL A 243 -10.81 6.26 1.85
C VAL A 243 -11.44 6.47 3.23
N MET A 244 -10.83 7.31 4.06
CA MET A 244 -11.32 7.71 5.39
C MET A 244 -11.17 9.20 5.61
N SER A 245 -11.91 9.74 6.60
CA SER A 245 -11.78 11.14 7.01
C SER A 245 -10.42 11.41 7.69
N THR A 246 -9.97 12.67 7.68
CA THR A 246 -8.77 13.07 8.41
C THR A 246 -8.90 12.88 9.93
N ALA A 247 -10.10 13.00 10.47
CA ALA A 247 -10.39 12.71 11.88
C ALA A 247 -10.13 11.23 12.21
N THR A 248 -10.63 10.30 11.37
CA THR A 248 -10.35 8.86 11.51
C THR A 248 -8.85 8.58 11.36
N ALA A 249 -8.18 9.24 10.41
CA ALA A 249 -6.74 9.06 10.17
C ALA A 249 -5.88 9.54 11.35
N ARG A 250 -6.28 10.58 12.07
CA ARG A 250 -5.62 11.02 13.32
C ARG A 250 -5.81 10.03 14.46
N HIS A 251 -7.02 9.48 14.57
CA HIS A 251 -7.32 8.51 15.63
C HIS A 251 -6.70 7.12 15.37
N LEU A 252 -6.74 6.67 14.12
CA LEU A 252 -6.25 5.37 13.68
C LEU A 252 -5.17 5.49 12.59
N PRO A 253 -4.06 6.21 12.85
CA PRO A 253 -3.01 6.44 11.83
C PRO A 253 -2.32 5.14 11.39
N VAL A 254 -2.38 4.07 12.16
CA VAL A 254 -1.88 2.75 11.77
C VAL A 254 -2.54 2.24 10.46
N ARG A 255 -3.75 2.71 10.15
CA ARG A 255 -4.44 2.39 8.88
C ARG A 255 -3.90 3.15 7.67
N THR A 256 -2.94 4.07 7.83
CA THR A 256 -2.31 4.78 6.71
C THR A 256 -1.03 4.12 6.21
N ALA A 257 -0.55 3.07 6.89
CA ALA A 257 0.65 2.36 6.47
C ALA A 257 0.47 1.73 5.07
N LEU A 258 1.41 1.96 4.15
CA LEU A 258 1.36 1.47 2.75
C LEU A 258 0.17 1.99 1.93
N SER A 259 -0.41 3.16 2.27
CA SER A 259 -1.61 3.68 1.59
C SER A 259 -1.39 4.08 0.13
N GLY A 260 -0.21 4.62 -0.24
CA GLY A 260 0.13 4.94 -1.62
C GLY A 260 0.13 3.71 -2.54
N PRO A 261 0.94 2.67 -2.24
CA PRO A 261 0.90 1.42 -2.99
C PRO A 261 -0.49 0.77 -3.02
N ALA A 262 -1.27 0.85 -1.92
CA ALA A 262 -2.64 0.34 -1.88
C ALA A 262 -3.55 1.04 -2.90
N ALA A 263 -3.46 2.37 -3.04
CA ALA A 263 -4.19 3.11 -4.07
C ALA A 263 -3.80 2.65 -5.48
N GLY A 264 -2.52 2.39 -5.74
CA GLY A 264 -2.03 1.85 -7.01
C GLY A 264 -2.69 0.53 -7.37
N VAL A 265 -2.85 -0.38 -6.41
CA VAL A 265 -3.54 -1.67 -6.60
C VAL A 265 -5.03 -1.47 -6.91
N ILE A 266 -5.70 -0.51 -6.27
CA ILE A 266 -7.11 -0.17 -6.56
C ILE A 266 -7.27 0.34 -8.00
N ALA A 267 -6.38 1.24 -8.45
CA ALA A 267 -6.37 1.69 -9.85
C ALA A 267 -6.15 0.52 -10.81
N ALA A 268 -5.15 -0.32 -10.52
CA ALA A 268 -4.84 -1.49 -11.32
C ALA A 268 -6.04 -2.45 -11.44
N ALA A 269 -6.74 -2.72 -10.34
CA ALA A 269 -7.94 -3.55 -10.35
C ALA A 269 -9.08 -2.94 -11.19
N ALA A 270 -9.24 -1.61 -11.17
CA ALA A 270 -10.25 -0.93 -11.98
C ALA A 270 -9.90 -0.97 -13.47
N ILE A 271 -8.64 -0.69 -13.83
CA ILE A 271 -8.15 -0.77 -15.21
C ILE A 271 -8.24 -2.21 -15.73
N ALA A 272 -7.83 -3.20 -14.93
CA ALA A 272 -7.90 -4.61 -15.27
C ALA A 272 -9.32 -5.04 -15.65
N ARG A 273 -10.32 -4.71 -14.81
CA ARG A 273 -11.73 -5.00 -15.12
C ARG A 273 -12.19 -4.32 -16.40
N ALA A 274 -11.83 -3.06 -16.62
CA ALA A 274 -12.24 -2.30 -17.81
C ALA A 274 -11.60 -2.84 -19.11
N THR A 275 -10.44 -3.49 -19.00
CA THR A 275 -9.71 -4.09 -20.13
C THR A 275 -9.96 -5.59 -20.29
N GLY A 276 -10.80 -6.19 -19.43
CA GLY A 276 -11.16 -7.62 -19.50
C GLY A 276 -10.10 -8.57 -18.94
N TYR A 277 -9.18 -8.06 -18.11
CA TYR A 277 -8.18 -8.86 -17.41
C TYR A 277 -8.54 -9.01 -15.94
N ASP A 278 -9.25 -10.08 -15.57
CA ASP A 278 -9.65 -10.31 -14.17
C ASP A 278 -8.49 -10.67 -13.24
N ASN A 279 -7.39 -11.18 -13.81
CA ASN A 279 -6.22 -11.61 -13.06
C ASN A 279 -4.99 -10.79 -13.48
N VAL A 280 -4.50 -9.95 -12.58
CA VAL A 280 -3.29 -9.16 -12.82
C VAL A 280 -2.35 -9.20 -11.62
N ILE A 281 -1.05 -9.15 -11.90
CA ILE A 281 -0.01 -8.91 -10.92
C ILE A 281 0.45 -7.47 -11.09
N THR A 282 0.21 -6.65 -10.07
CA THR A 282 0.64 -5.25 -10.07
C THR A 282 2.12 -5.16 -9.83
N CYS A 283 2.81 -4.28 -10.55
CA CYS A 283 4.26 -4.12 -10.53
C CYS A 283 4.59 -2.63 -10.48
N ASP A 284 4.54 -2.05 -9.27
CA ASP A 284 4.85 -0.64 -9.05
C ASP A 284 6.35 -0.44 -8.83
N LEU A 285 7.05 0.12 -9.79
CA LEU A 285 8.46 0.48 -9.66
C LEU A 285 8.63 1.98 -9.46
N GLY A 286 8.80 2.35 -8.21
CA GLY A 286 9.12 3.71 -7.80
C GLY A 286 10.63 4.02 -7.85
N GLY A 287 11.03 5.12 -7.18
CA GLY A 287 12.45 5.48 -7.07
C GLY A 287 13.23 4.62 -6.09
N THR A 288 12.60 4.07 -5.06
CA THR A 288 13.26 3.37 -3.94
C THR A 288 12.87 1.91 -3.81
N SER A 289 11.66 1.55 -4.22
CA SER A 289 11.07 0.22 -4.03
C SER A 289 10.42 -0.31 -5.29
N PHE A 290 10.19 -1.60 -5.28
CA PHE A 290 9.31 -2.33 -6.19
C PHE A 290 8.23 -3.02 -5.34
N ASP A 291 6.99 -2.62 -5.57
CA ASP A 291 5.82 -3.06 -4.82
C ASP A 291 4.95 -3.97 -5.69
N VAL A 292 4.67 -5.18 -5.21
CA VAL A 292 3.95 -6.22 -5.93
C VAL A 292 2.71 -6.65 -5.16
N SER A 293 1.59 -6.77 -5.86
CA SER A 293 0.34 -7.30 -5.31
C SER A 293 -0.39 -8.15 -6.35
N VAL A 294 -1.35 -8.95 -5.89
CA VAL A 294 -2.19 -9.79 -6.74
C VAL A 294 -3.63 -9.25 -6.75
N VAL A 295 -4.17 -9.12 -7.94
CA VAL A 295 -5.60 -8.94 -8.20
C VAL A 295 -6.09 -10.23 -8.85
N ALA A 296 -6.97 -10.95 -8.19
CA ALA A 296 -7.54 -12.20 -8.68
C ALA A 296 -9.07 -12.09 -8.74
N GLY A 297 -9.67 -12.50 -9.86
CA GLY A 297 -11.11 -12.34 -10.09
C GLY A 297 -11.57 -10.88 -9.97
N GLY A 298 -10.74 -9.93 -10.42
CA GLY A 298 -11.01 -8.48 -10.36
C GLY A 298 -10.97 -7.86 -8.97
N LYS A 299 -10.48 -8.58 -7.95
CA LYS A 299 -10.39 -8.10 -6.56
C LYS A 299 -8.95 -8.13 -6.06
N ALA A 300 -8.53 -7.05 -5.40
CA ALA A 300 -7.26 -7.01 -4.70
C ALA A 300 -7.23 -7.99 -3.52
N SER A 301 -6.13 -8.72 -3.36
CA SER A 301 -5.94 -9.60 -2.21
C SER A 301 -5.78 -8.79 -0.93
N LEU A 302 -6.51 -9.19 0.13
CA LEU A 302 -6.41 -8.57 1.45
C LEU A 302 -5.72 -9.52 2.42
N ALA A 303 -4.75 -9.00 3.17
CA ALA A 303 -4.16 -9.67 4.31
C ALA A 303 -4.79 -9.17 5.61
N ALA A 304 -4.98 -10.06 6.58
CA ALA A 304 -5.48 -9.70 7.90
C ALA A 304 -4.43 -8.94 8.73
N GLN A 305 -3.16 -9.13 8.42
CA GLN A 305 -2.02 -8.49 9.08
C GLN A 305 -0.84 -8.36 8.13
N THR A 306 0.03 -7.41 8.41
CA THR A 306 1.29 -7.19 7.69
C THR A 306 2.41 -6.93 8.69
N THR A 307 3.60 -7.42 8.39
CA THR A 307 4.81 -7.09 9.14
C THR A 307 5.55 -5.98 8.40
N ILE A 308 5.63 -4.80 9.01
CA ILE A 308 6.31 -3.63 8.40
C ILE A 308 7.83 -3.79 8.51
N ASP A 309 8.30 -4.21 9.65
CA ASP A 309 9.68 -4.62 9.93
C ASP A 309 9.65 -5.70 11.00
N PHE A 310 10.78 -6.40 11.19
CA PHE A 310 10.88 -7.47 12.16
C PHE A 310 10.36 -7.06 13.56
N GLY A 311 9.33 -7.77 14.02
CA GLY A 311 8.65 -7.51 15.28
C GLY A 311 7.66 -6.35 15.29
N MET A 312 7.42 -5.68 14.15
CA MET A 312 6.38 -4.65 14.01
C MET A 312 5.22 -5.19 13.18
N VAL A 313 4.23 -5.74 13.84
CA VAL A 313 3.04 -6.32 13.21
C VAL A 313 1.88 -5.35 13.32
N ILE A 314 1.31 -5.01 12.17
CA ILE A 314 0.03 -4.30 12.05
C ILE A 314 -1.04 -5.32 11.68
N ARG A 315 -2.03 -5.49 12.56
CA ARG A 315 -3.18 -6.35 12.32
C ARG A 315 -4.42 -5.50 12.10
N THR A 316 -4.60 -5.10 10.86
CA THR A 316 -5.80 -4.47 10.29
C THR A 316 -5.95 -5.00 8.88
N PRO A 317 -7.15 -5.03 8.28
CA PRO A 317 -7.29 -5.37 6.87
C PRO A 317 -6.42 -4.44 6.01
N MET A 318 -5.52 -5.02 5.22
CA MET A 318 -4.60 -4.29 4.35
C MET A 318 -4.55 -4.97 2.99
N ILE A 319 -4.37 -4.20 1.91
CA ILE A 319 -4.02 -4.80 0.62
C ILE A 319 -2.69 -5.53 0.80
N GLU A 320 -2.64 -6.77 0.32
CA GLU A 320 -1.44 -7.57 0.41
C GLU A 320 -0.40 -7.09 -0.60
N ILE A 321 0.63 -6.43 -0.11
CA ILE A 321 1.71 -5.85 -0.92
C ILE A 321 3.04 -6.40 -0.41
N THR A 322 3.83 -6.94 -1.34
CA THR A 322 5.22 -7.33 -1.06
C THR A 322 6.15 -6.28 -1.63
N THR A 323 6.95 -5.67 -0.77
CA THR A 323 7.89 -4.62 -1.12
C THR A 323 9.32 -5.14 -1.09
N ILE A 324 10.08 -4.88 -2.14
CA ILE A 324 11.53 -5.11 -2.17
C ILE A 324 12.28 -3.82 -2.49
N GLY A 325 13.48 -3.67 -1.92
CA GLY A 325 14.38 -2.53 -2.20
C GLY A 325 15.03 -2.67 -3.58
N ALA A 326 14.25 -2.48 -4.65
CA ALA A 326 14.69 -2.57 -6.04
C ALA A 326 13.98 -1.50 -6.88
N GLY A 327 14.21 -0.21 -6.57
CA GLY A 327 13.66 0.93 -7.32
C GLY A 327 14.63 1.51 -8.33
N GLY A 328 14.22 2.53 -9.07
CA GLY A 328 15.06 3.22 -10.05
C GLY A 328 16.36 3.83 -9.46
N GLY A 329 16.30 4.28 -8.20
CA GLY A 329 17.46 4.79 -7.44
C GLY A 329 18.26 3.71 -6.70
N SER A 330 17.92 2.42 -6.85
CA SER A 330 18.68 1.34 -6.20
C SER A 330 20.11 1.29 -6.69
N ILE A 331 21.03 1.34 -5.73
CA ILE A 331 22.48 1.43 -5.99
C ILE A 331 22.99 0.06 -6.41
N ALA A 332 23.75 0.04 -7.51
CA ALA A 332 24.47 -1.14 -7.94
C ALA A 332 25.89 -1.15 -7.37
N SER A 333 26.31 -2.27 -6.81
CA SER A 333 27.62 -2.47 -6.21
C SER A 333 28.09 -3.92 -6.36
N VAL A 334 29.39 -4.12 -6.29
CA VAL A 334 29.98 -5.46 -6.26
C VAL A 334 30.38 -5.76 -4.82
N ASP A 335 29.87 -6.85 -4.27
CA ASP A 335 30.14 -7.25 -2.91
C ASP A 335 31.55 -7.86 -2.74
N ARG A 336 31.94 -8.17 -1.51
CA ARG A 336 33.26 -8.76 -1.19
C ARG A 336 33.48 -10.13 -1.85
N GLY A 337 32.42 -10.82 -2.24
CA GLY A 337 32.46 -12.09 -2.95
C GLY A 337 32.57 -11.95 -4.47
N GLY A 338 32.57 -10.72 -5.00
CA GLY A 338 32.60 -10.43 -6.43
C GLY A 338 31.23 -10.56 -7.11
N LEU A 339 30.12 -10.57 -6.36
CA LEU A 339 28.76 -10.65 -6.89
C LEU A 339 28.15 -9.26 -7.05
N LEU A 340 27.54 -9.02 -8.22
CA LEU A 340 26.79 -7.81 -8.48
C LEU A 340 25.49 -7.80 -7.65
N GLN A 341 25.31 -6.74 -6.89
CA GLN A 341 24.11 -6.44 -6.11
C GLN A 341 23.45 -5.17 -6.64
N VAL A 342 22.11 -5.13 -6.65
CA VAL A 342 21.32 -3.93 -6.98
C VAL A 342 20.34 -3.69 -5.84
N GLY A 343 20.53 -2.62 -5.07
CA GLY A 343 19.83 -2.39 -3.81
C GLY A 343 20.29 -3.35 -2.69
N PRO A 344 19.63 -3.38 -1.50
CA PRO A 344 18.44 -2.58 -1.15
C PRO A 344 18.73 -1.09 -0.91
N GLU A 345 20.00 -0.68 -0.82
CA GLU A 345 20.39 0.71 -0.65
C GLU A 345 19.94 1.54 -1.87
N SER A 346 19.38 2.72 -1.61
CA SER A 346 18.90 3.62 -2.65
C SER A 346 19.53 5.00 -2.51
N ALA A 347 19.83 5.63 -3.64
CA ALA A 347 20.27 7.03 -3.70
C ALA A 347 19.14 8.03 -3.38
N GLY A 348 17.89 7.55 -3.28
CA GLY A 348 16.72 8.40 -3.00
C GLY A 348 16.46 9.43 -4.10
N SER A 349 15.86 10.57 -3.69
CA SER A 349 15.66 11.74 -4.57
C SER A 349 16.85 12.70 -4.55
N VAL A 350 17.51 12.82 -3.42
CA VAL A 350 18.69 13.66 -3.19
C VAL A 350 19.75 12.82 -2.45
N PRO A 351 20.92 12.63 -3.03
CA PRO A 351 21.43 13.17 -4.29
C PRO A 351 20.86 12.50 -5.56
N GLY A 352 20.07 11.41 -5.44
CA GLY A 352 19.49 10.68 -6.57
C GLY A 352 20.49 9.90 -7.41
N PRO A 353 20.08 9.38 -8.58
CA PRO A 353 20.94 8.76 -9.58
C PRO A 353 22.13 9.65 -9.97
N ALA A 354 23.26 9.05 -10.36
CA ALA A 354 24.45 9.80 -10.77
C ALA A 354 24.15 10.72 -11.97
N CYS A 355 23.30 10.28 -12.90
CA CYS A 355 22.88 11.07 -14.06
C CYS A 355 22.07 12.33 -13.70
N TYR A 356 21.60 12.49 -12.47
CA TYR A 356 20.90 13.71 -12.04
C TYR A 356 21.86 14.89 -11.78
N GLY A 357 23.18 14.62 -11.71
CA GLY A 357 24.19 15.67 -11.54
C GLY A 357 24.17 16.34 -10.16
N GLN A 358 23.57 15.72 -9.14
CA GLN A 358 23.42 16.26 -7.78
C GLN A 358 24.45 15.72 -6.78
N GLY A 359 25.61 15.25 -7.29
CA GLY A 359 26.74 14.83 -6.46
C GLY A 359 26.83 13.36 -6.12
N ASN A 360 25.88 12.50 -6.53
CA ASN A 360 26.02 11.06 -6.40
C ASN A 360 27.05 10.52 -7.40
N THR A 361 27.96 9.67 -6.92
CA THR A 361 28.99 9.01 -7.73
C THR A 361 28.80 7.51 -7.87
N ARG A 362 27.79 6.93 -7.19
CA ARG A 362 27.48 5.50 -7.26
C ARG A 362 26.38 5.24 -8.29
N PRO A 363 26.52 4.17 -9.11
CA PRO A 363 25.56 3.89 -10.17
C PRO A 363 24.24 3.35 -9.60
N THR A 364 23.14 3.69 -10.27
CA THR A 364 21.81 3.22 -9.95
C THR A 364 21.20 2.48 -11.15
N LEU A 365 20.04 1.85 -10.94
CA LEU A 365 19.25 1.25 -12.02
C LEU A 365 18.84 2.28 -13.08
N THR A 366 18.50 3.51 -12.68
CA THR A 366 18.20 4.61 -13.63
C THR A 366 19.42 4.95 -14.48
N ASP A 367 20.63 5.02 -13.89
CA ASP A 367 21.87 5.27 -14.63
C ASP A 367 22.11 4.20 -15.70
N ALA A 368 21.84 2.93 -15.37
CA ALA A 368 21.94 1.85 -16.34
C ALA A 368 21.00 2.03 -17.53
N HIS A 369 19.73 2.38 -17.28
CA HIS A 369 18.77 2.64 -18.37
C HIS A 369 19.13 3.84 -19.22
N VAL A 370 19.71 4.90 -18.64
CA VAL A 370 20.21 6.07 -19.38
C VAL A 370 21.38 5.68 -20.28
N VAL A 371 22.36 4.95 -19.76
CA VAL A 371 23.54 4.49 -20.52
C VAL A 371 23.15 3.54 -21.65
N LEU A 372 22.19 2.66 -21.42
CA LEU A 372 21.66 1.74 -22.43
C LEU A 372 20.80 2.45 -23.51
N GLY A 373 20.53 3.76 -23.37
CA GLY A 373 19.71 4.52 -24.32
C GLY A 373 18.20 4.28 -24.20
N ARG A 374 17.73 3.57 -23.18
CA ARG A 374 16.29 3.32 -22.95
C ARG A 374 15.57 4.58 -22.47
N ILE A 375 16.20 5.40 -21.63
CA ILE A 375 15.70 6.70 -21.18
C ILE A 375 16.35 7.81 -22.01
N ASN A 376 15.56 8.78 -22.44
CA ASN A 376 16.02 9.92 -23.22
C ASN A 376 16.71 10.96 -22.30
N PRO A 377 18.03 11.18 -22.42
CA PRO A 377 18.74 12.10 -21.55
C PRO A 377 18.38 13.57 -21.78
N ALA A 378 17.86 13.92 -22.96
CA ALA A 378 17.49 15.28 -23.30
C ALA A 378 16.10 15.68 -22.80
N ARG A 379 15.30 14.73 -22.31
CA ARG A 379 13.98 15.02 -21.74
C ARG A 379 14.07 15.18 -20.22
N PRO A 380 13.48 16.24 -19.68
CA PRO A 380 13.46 16.46 -18.24
C PRO A 380 12.64 15.39 -17.53
N ILE A 381 13.11 14.99 -16.34
CA ILE A 381 12.35 14.18 -15.39
C ILE A 381 11.99 15.11 -14.23
N GLY A 382 10.72 15.42 -14.08
CA GLY A 382 10.28 16.41 -13.09
C GLY A 382 10.92 17.78 -13.35
N THR A 383 11.71 18.28 -12.40
CA THR A 383 12.40 19.58 -12.50
C THR A 383 13.81 19.52 -13.09
N LEU A 384 14.32 18.32 -13.41
CA LEU A 384 15.66 18.16 -14.00
C LEU A 384 15.64 18.54 -15.48
N ALA A 385 16.54 19.43 -15.91
CA ALA A 385 16.57 19.93 -17.29
C ALA A 385 17.10 18.88 -18.29
N ALA A 386 18.11 18.11 -17.90
CA ALA A 386 18.72 17.04 -18.70
C ALA A 386 19.44 16.06 -17.77
N LEU A 387 19.74 14.86 -18.28
CA LEU A 387 20.49 13.84 -17.55
C LEU A 387 21.94 13.77 -18.02
N ASP A 388 22.89 13.68 -17.09
CA ASP A 388 24.32 13.55 -17.37
C ASP A 388 24.68 12.08 -17.65
N VAL A 389 24.70 11.72 -18.93
CA VAL A 389 25.05 10.37 -19.41
C VAL A 389 26.49 10.00 -19.04
N GLU A 390 27.40 10.96 -19.08
CA GLU A 390 28.81 10.70 -18.78
C GLU A 390 29.06 10.49 -17.28
N ALA A 391 28.31 11.17 -16.40
CA ALA A 391 28.33 10.87 -14.97
C ALA A 391 27.84 9.43 -14.70
N ALA A 392 26.74 9.01 -15.35
CA ALA A 392 26.24 7.64 -15.25
C ALA A 392 27.27 6.61 -15.72
N LYS A 393 27.91 6.83 -16.88
CA LYS A 393 28.96 5.95 -17.41
C LYS A 393 30.14 5.83 -16.46
N ARG A 394 30.64 6.98 -15.94
CA ARG A 394 31.75 6.98 -14.96
C ARG A 394 31.41 6.21 -13.69
N ALA A 395 30.18 6.38 -13.18
CA ALA A 395 29.72 5.67 -12.00
C ALA A 395 29.68 4.14 -12.24
N ILE A 396 29.09 3.69 -13.36
CA ILE A 396 29.04 2.28 -13.74
C ILE A 396 30.44 1.70 -13.97
N ASP A 397 31.31 2.42 -14.68
CA ASP A 397 32.68 2.00 -14.94
C ASP A 397 33.46 1.74 -13.65
N THR A 398 33.40 2.71 -12.72
CA THR A 398 34.17 2.66 -11.49
C THR A 398 33.70 1.57 -10.52
N HIS A 399 32.38 1.44 -10.34
CA HIS A 399 31.83 0.61 -9.27
C HIS A 399 31.35 -0.78 -9.72
N VAL A 400 31.17 -1.02 -11.04
CA VAL A 400 30.67 -2.30 -11.56
C VAL A 400 31.55 -2.85 -12.67
N ALA A 401 31.83 -2.08 -13.73
CA ALA A 401 32.52 -2.59 -14.90
C ALA A 401 33.97 -3.03 -14.57
N LYS A 402 34.78 -2.15 -13.98
CA LYS A 402 36.16 -2.49 -13.57
C LYS A 402 36.24 -3.64 -12.58
N PRO A 403 35.46 -3.66 -11.47
CA PRO A 403 35.48 -4.81 -10.55
C PRO A 403 35.14 -6.15 -11.18
N LEU A 404 34.18 -6.16 -12.13
CA LEU A 404 33.73 -7.38 -12.80
C LEU A 404 34.48 -7.68 -14.12
N LYS A 405 35.42 -6.81 -14.54
CA LYS A 405 36.15 -6.90 -15.81
C LYS A 405 35.22 -6.93 -17.03
N LEU A 406 34.18 -6.14 -17.02
CA LEU A 406 33.21 -5.94 -18.09
C LEU A 406 33.45 -4.58 -18.77
N ASP A 407 32.94 -4.38 -19.98
CA ASP A 407 32.77 -3.04 -20.51
C ASP A 407 31.55 -2.34 -19.88
N VAL A 408 31.44 -1.02 -20.05
CA VAL A 408 30.39 -0.21 -19.42
C VAL A 408 28.98 -0.64 -19.87
N MET A 409 28.83 -1.04 -21.14
CA MET A 409 27.53 -1.45 -21.68
C MET A 409 27.10 -2.81 -21.11
N GLN A 410 28.02 -3.77 -21.07
CA GLN A 410 27.80 -5.07 -20.43
C GLN A 410 27.48 -4.92 -18.95
N ALA A 411 28.18 -4.03 -18.25
CA ALA A 411 27.92 -3.74 -16.83
C ALA A 411 26.54 -3.10 -16.62
N ALA A 412 26.14 -2.14 -17.46
CA ALA A 412 24.80 -1.54 -17.42
C ALA A 412 23.70 -2.58 -17.67
N GLU A 413 23.89 -3.46 -18.64
CA GLU A 413 22.94 -4.54 -18.93
C GLU A 413 22.88 -5.56 -17.78
N ALA A 414 24.00 -5.88 -17.15
CA ALA A 414 24.06 -6.75 -15.97
C ALA A 414 23.29 -6.15 -14.77
N ILE A 415 23.40 -4.85 -14.54
CA ILE A 415 22.63 -4.14 -13.49
C ILE A 415 21.13 -4.33 -13.72
N VAL A 416 20.64 -4.10 -14.95
CA VAL A 416 19.22 -4.28 -15.28
C VAL A 416 18.78 -5.74 -15.08
N ARG A 417 19.58 -6.70 -15.56
CA ARG A 417 19.25 -8.14 -15.41
C ARG A 417 19.16 -8.59 -13.94
N VAL A 418 20.05 -8.09 -13.07
CA VAL A 418 19.99 -8.39 -11.63
C VAL A 418 18.73 -7.77 -11.01
N ALA A 419 18.35 -6.55 -11.40
CA ALA A 419 17.10 -5.93 -10.94
C ALA A 419 15.89 -6.73 -11.43
N ASP A 420 15.85 -7.15 -12.70
CA ASP A 420 14.78 -7.97 -13.29
C ASP A 420 14.62 -9.31 -12.55
N ALA A 421 15.72 -9.99 -12.26
CA ALA A 421 15.70 -11.24 -11.51
C ALA A 421 15.15 -11.07 -10.07
N ARG A 422 15.48 -9.96 -9.40
CA ARG A 422 14.93 -9.63 -8.07
C ARG A 422 13.43 -9.34 -8.14
N MET A 423 12.99 -8.57 -9.14
CA MET A 423 11.58 -8.30 -9.38
C MET A 423 10.81 -9.60 -9.70
N ALA A 424 11.36 -10.46 -10.54
CA ALA A 424 10.80 -11.77 -10.83
C ALA A 424 10.67 -12.65 -9.57
N GLY A 425 11.67 -12.60 -8.68
CA GLY A 425 11.62 -13.25 -7.37
C GLY A 425 10.45 -12.76 -6.52
N ALA A 426 10.26 -11.46 -6.42
CA ALA A 426 9.14 -10.87 -5.67
C ALA A 426 7.77 -11.27 -6.25
N ILE A 427 7.65 -11.32 -7.57
CA ILE A 427 6.41 -11.76 -8.23
C ILE A 427 6.12 -13.24 -7.93
N ARG A 428 7.14 -14.10 -7.89
CA ARG A 428 6.96 -15.52 -7.52
C ARG A 428 6.45 -15.70 -6.09
N LEU A 429 6.93 -14.89 -5.14
CA LEU A 429 6.45 -14.89 -3.74
C LEU A 429 4.95 -14.61 -3.63
N VAL A 430 4.42 -13.68 -4.40
CA VAL A 430 3.00 -13.33 -4.34
C VAL A 430 2.11 -14.17 -5.25
N SER A 431 2.69 -14.91 -6.21
CA SER A 431 1.94 -15.75 -7.16
C SER A 431 2.15 -17.24 -6.88
N ILE A 432 3.28 -17.82 -7.27
CA ILE A 432 3.52 -19.27 -7.21
C ILE A 432 3.45 -19.78 -5.77
N GLU A 433 4.07 -19.10 -4.83
CA GLU A 433 4.04 -19.50 -3.41
C GLU A 433 2.65 -19.39 -2.76
N ARG A 434 1.73 -18.64 -3.41
CA ARG A 434 0.32 -18.53 -3.02
C ARG A 434 -0.61 -19.42 -3.82
N GLY A 435 -0.06 -20.31 -4.66
CA GLY A 435 -0.82 -21.25 -5.48
C GLY A 435 -1.42 -20.64 -6.74
N HIS A 436 -0.99 -19.45 -7.14
CA HIS A 436 -1.41 -18.83 -8.40
C HIS A 436 -0.49 -19.27 -9.56
N ASP A 437 -1.09 -19.62 -10.69
CA ASP A 437 -0.37 -19.92 -11.93
C ASP A 437 -0.11 -18.61 -12.70
N PRO A 438 1.16 -18.13 -12.81
CA PRO A 438 1.47 -16.87 -13.50
C PRO A 438 1.00 -16.81 -14.95
N ALA A 439 0.92 -17.95 -15.64
CA ALA A 439 0.45 -18.03 -17.03
C ALA A 439 -1.02 -17.57 -17.20
N LYS A 440 -1.79 -17.51 -16.10
CA LYS A 440 -3.17 -17.02 -16.07
C LYS A 440 -3.28 -15.54 -15.73
N PHE A 441 -2.15 -14.87 -15.48
CA PHE A 441 -2.10 -13.48 -15.07
C PHE A 441 -1.44 -12.60 -16.13
N ALA A 442 -1.90 -11.35 -16.23
CA ALA A 442 -1.18 -10.30 -16.91
C ALA A 442 -0.31 -9.53 -15.88
N ALA A 443 0.87 -9.04 -16.28
CA ALA A 443 1.55 -8.02 -15.51
C ALA A 443 0.83 -6.68 -15.67
N MET A 444 0.78 -5.86 -14.63
CA MET A 444 0.39 -4.46 -14.75
C MET A 444 1.51 -3.58 -14.20
N PRO A 445 2.51 -3.26 -15.03
CA PRO A 445 3.64 -2.44 -14.63
C PRO A 445 3.25 -0.96 -14.63
N PHE A 446 3.50 -0.30 -13.50
CA PHE A 446 3.33 1.14 -13.34
C PHE A 446 4.41 1.72 -12.41
N GLY A 447 4.24 2.95 -11.94
CA GLY A 447 5.33 3.74 -11.38
C GLY A 447 6.24 4.30 -12.47
N GLY A 448 7.20 5.15 -12.12
CA GLY A 448 8.05 5.85 -13.08
C GLY A 448 8.95 4.92 -13.91
N GLY A 449 9.35 3.77 -13.35
CA GLY A 449 10.28 2.82 -13.97
C GLY A 449 9.66 1.49 -14.43
N GLY A 450 8.48 1.13 -13.93
CA GLY A 450 7.93 -0.22 -14.10
C GLY A 450 7.82 -0.70 -15.56
N ALA A 451 7.44 0.19 -16.44
CA ALA A 451 7.26 -0.13 -17.85
C ALA A 451 8.57 -0.33 -18.65
N LEU A 452 9.74 -0.03 -18.09
CA LEU A 452 11.04 -0.34 -18.69
C LEU A 452 11.41 -1.84 -18.60
N HIS A 453 10.73 -2.57 -17.72
CA HIS A 453 11.02 -3.98 -17.39
C HIS A 453 10.00 -4.97 -17.94
N VAL A 454 9.03 -4.50 -18.73
CA VAL A 454 7.90 -5.32 -19.28
C VAL A 454 8.38 -6.60 -19.92
N GLY A 455 9.44 -6.53 -20.75
CA GLY A 455 9.96 -7.68 -21.47
C GLY A 455 10.49 -8.77 -20.55
N ALA A 456 11.23 -8.39 -19.50
CA ALA A 456 11.75 -9.33 -18.50
C ALA A 456 10.60 -9.98 -17.71
N LEU A 457 9.61 -9.21 -17.29
CA LEU A 457 8.46 -9.72 -16.54
C LEU A 457 7.68 -10.78 -17.34
N ILE A 458 7.45 -10.56 -18.64
CA ILE A 458 6.78 -11.53 -19.50
C ILE A 458 7.65 -12.78 -19.72
N LYS A 459 8.95 -12.59 -20.00
CA LYS A 459 9.84 -13.68 -20.40
C LYS A 459 10.28 -14.58 -19.25
N GLU A 460 10.68 -13.97 -18.11
CA GLU A 460 11.27 -14.69 -16.97
C GLU A 460 10.24 -15.37 -16.07
N ILE A 461 9.02 -14.81 -16.00
CA ILE A 461 7.97 -15.31 -15.12
C ILE A 461 6.98 -16.19 -15.87
N GLY A 462 6.91 -16.02 -17.19
CA GLY A 462 5.94 -16.75 -18.03
C GLY A 462 4.53 -16.15 -17.95
N LEU A 463 4.42 -14.85 -17.70
CA LEU A 463 3.14 -14.15 -17.70
C LEU A 463 2.52 -14.14 -19.10
N LYS A 464 1.19 -14.10 -19.17
CA LYS A 464 0.43 -14.11 -20.43
C LYS A 464 0.77 -12.88 -21.28
N CYS A 465 0.77 -11.71 -20.69
CA CYS A 465 1.03 -10.41 -21.32
C CYS A 465 1.30 -9.37 -20.22
N ALA A 466 1.51 -8.13 -20.63
CA ALA A 466 1.50 -6.99 -19.71
C ALA A 466 0.51 -5.92 -20.20
N VAL A 467 -0.21 -5.32 -19.27
CA VAL A 467 -1.12 -4.19 -19.48
C VAL A 467 -0.47 -2.96 -18.86
N VAL A 468 0.13 -2.09 -19.67
CA VAL A 468 0.70 -0.83 -19.19
C VAL A 468 -0.38 0.23 -19.17
N PRO A 469 -0.79 0.75 -18.00
CA PRO A 469 -1.82 1.77 -17.90
C PRO A 469 -1.52 3.00 -18.76
N ARG A 470 -2.53 3.76 -19.17
CA ARG A 470 -2.32 4.97 -19.98
C ARG A 470 -1.41 5.99 -19.30
N PHE A 471 -1.51 6.11 -17.97
CA PHE A 471 -0.69 7.01 -17.15
C PHE A 471 0.04 6.23 -16.05
N PRO A 472 1.05 5.41 -16.41
CA PRO A 472 1.68 4.50 -15.46
C PRO A 472 2.43 5.25 -14.36
N GLY A 473 2.99 6.44 -14.62
CA GLY A 473 3.73 7.22 -13.64
C GLY A 473 2.87 7.87 -12.56
N VAL A 474 1.53 7.91 -12.72
CA VAL A 474 0.58 8.50 -11.76
C VAL A 474 -0.59 7.57 -11.41
N THR A 475 -0.41 6.26 -11.59
CA THR A 475 -1.46 5.26 -11.35
C THR A 475 -1.91 5.25 -9.89
N SER A 476 -1.02 5.42 -8.92
CA SER A 476 -1.37 5.49 -7.50
C SER A 476 -2.23 6.74 -7.19
N ALA A 477 -1.91 7.88 -7.79
CA ALA A 477 -2.73 9.10 -7.67
C ALA A 477 -4.12 8.92 -8.31
N LEU A 478 -4.22 8.21 -9.45
CA LEU A 478 -5.52 7.81 -10.03
C LEU A 478 -6.29 6.92 -9.06
N GLY A 479 -5.62 5.98 -8.39
CA GLY A 479 -6.22 5.14 -7.36
C GLY A 479 -6.86 5.93 -6.22
N CYS A 480 -6.24 7.01 -5.79
CA CYS A 480 -6.85 7.93 -4.82
C CYS A 480 -8.16 8.53 -5.33
N VAL A 481 -8.26 8.85 -6.64
CA VAL A 481 -9.49 9.41 -7.23
C VAL A 481 -10.63 8.40 -7.26
N ILE A 482 -10.35 7.14 -7.57
CA ILE A 482 -11.38 6.11 -7.80
C ILE A 482 -11.70 5.26 -6.57
N ALA A 483 -10.91 5.36 -5.50
CA ALA A 483 -11.11 4.57 -4.29
C ALA A 483 -12.45 4.87 -3.60
N ASP A 484 -13.16 3.82 -3.22
CA ASP A 484 -14.40 3.91 -2.44
C ASP A 484 -14.12 4.29 -0.97
N LEU A 485 -15.13 4.86 -0.29
CA LEU A 485 -15.06 4.93 1.16
C LEU A 485 -15.10 3.52 1.74
N ARG A 486 -14.31 3.29 2.81
CA ARG A 486 -14.35 1.98 3.46
C ARG A 486 -14.09 2.11 4.96
N HIS A 487 -14.89 1.40 5.73
CA HIS A 487 -14.67 1.24 7.16
C HIS A 487 -14.77 -0.22 7.54
N ASP A 488 -13.67 -0.77 8.06
CA ASP A 488 -13.58 -2.15 8.52
C ASP A 488 -13.61 -2.21 10.05
N GLN A 489 -14.35 -3.19 10.55
CA GLN A 489 -14.39 -3.61 11.95
C GLN A 489 -14.16 -5.10 12.06
N VAL A 490 -13.50 -5.53 13.13
CA VAL A 490 -13.31 -6.95 13.44
C VAL A 490 -13.68 -7.17 14.90
N GLN A 491 -14.43 -8.24 15.19
CA GLN A 491 -14.81 -8.63 16.54
C GLN A 491 -14.47 -10.11 16.77
N THR A 492 -13.85 -10.42 17.89
CA THR A 492 -13.67 -11.82 18.30
C THR A 492 -14.99 -12.42 18.75
N LEU A 493 -15.35 -13.57 18.20
CA LEU A 493 -16.56 -14.32 18.55
C LEU A 493 -16.25 -15.58 19.35
N ASN A 494 -15.30 -16.37 18.87
CA ASN A 494 -14.83 -17.60 19.48
C ASN A 494 -15.95 -18.63 19.72
N LEU A 495 -16.77 -18.91 18.70
CA LEU A 495 -17.97 -19.75 18.74
C LEU A 495 -17.77 -21.06 17.97
N ASN A 496 -18.36 -22.15 18.41
CA ASN A 496 -18.51 -23.35 17.61
C ASN A 496 -19.69 -23.20 16.64
N VAL A 497 -19.58 -23.78 15.44
CA VAL A 497 -20.69 -23.78 14.47
C VAL A 497 -21.78 -24.75 14.91
N ASP A 498 -21.38 -25.90 15.49
CA ASP A 498 -22.36 -26.86 16.05
C ASP A 498 -23.07 -26.26 17.27
N GLY A 499 -24.39 -26.17 17.20
CA GLY A 499 -25.22 -25.59 18.25
C GLY A 499 -25.16 -24.05 18.34
N LEU A 500 -24.75 -23.38 17.25
CA LEU A 500 -24.65 -21.94 17.20
C LEU A 500 -26.02 -21.26 17.39
N ASP A 501 -26.09 -20.30 18.31
CA ASP A 501 -27.23 -19.38 18.40
C ASP A 501 -27.15 -18.37 17.22
N ILE A 502 -27.84 -18.71 16.13
CA ILE A 502 -27.88 -17.91 14.91
C ILE A 502 -28.50 -16.53 15.17
N ALA A 503 -29.54 -16.45 16.03
CA ALA A 503 -30.19 -15.17 16.30
C ALA A 503 -29.26 -14.22 17.06
N ALA A 504 -28.49 -14.73 18.02
CA ALA A 504 -27.47 -13.93 18.72
C ALA A 504 -26.35 -13.49 17.79
N LEU A 505 -25.90 -14.34 16.87
CA LEU A 505 -24.89 -13.97 15.88
C LEU A 505 -25.43 -12.92 14.89
N ASP A 506 -26.62 -13.11 14.36
CA ASP A 506 -27.29 -12.17 13.46
C ASP A 506 -27.44 -10.79 14.10
N LYS A 507 -27.86 -10.73 15.36
CA LYS A 507 -27.93 -9.48 16.14
C LYS A 507 -26.57 -8.78 16.24
N ARG A 508 -25.48 -9.51 16.47
CA ARG A 508 -24.11 -8.96 16.50
C ARG A 508 -23.71 -8.40 15.14
N MET A 509 -24.02 -9.13 14.06
CA MET A 509 -23.75 -8.71 12.69
C MET A 509 -24.53 -7.42 12.36
N MET A 510 -25.82 -7.37 12.73
CA MET A 510 -26.64 -6.17 12.56
C MET A 510 -26.06 -4.95 13.28
N THR A 511 -25.63 -5.12 14.53
CA THR A 511 -25.02 -4.05 15.32
C THR A 511 -23.73 -3.57 14.64
N ALA A 512 -22.80 -4.47 14.32
CA ALA A 512 -21.54 -4.14 13.67
C ALA A 512 -21.75 -3.50 12.28
N GLY A 513 -22.72 -4.01 11.52
CA GLY A 513 -23.05 -3.46 10.19
C GLY A 513 -23.58 -2.04 10.27
N ASN A 514 -24.48 -1.76 11.21
CA ASN A 514 -25.03 -0.40 11.40
C ASN A 514 -23.99 0.57 11.92
N GLU A 515 -23.13 0.16 12.85
CA GLU A 515 -22.02 0.98 13.35
C GLU A 515 -21.04 1.32 12.23
N ALA A 516 -20.62 0.33 11.45
CA ALA A 516 -19.69 0.56 10.31
C ALA A 516 -20.32 1.47 9.25
N LYS A 517 -21.62 1.27 8.94
CA LYS A 517 -22.37 2.13 8.01
C LYS A 517 -22.46 3.57 8.52
N ALA A 518 -22.72 3.79 9.80
CA ALA A 518 -22.80 5.11 10.39
C ALA A 518 -21.48 5.91 10.25
N VAL A 519 -20.33 5.24 10.35
CA VAL A 519 -19.01 5.88 10.12
C VAL A 519 -18.86 6.33 8.67
N VAL A 520 -19.32 5.54 7.71
CA VAL A 520 -19.30 5.90 6.29
C VAL A 520 -20.27 7.04 6.02
N ASP A 521 -21.48 6.99 6.53
CA ASP A 521 -22.50 8.04 6.36
C ASP A 521 -22.04 9.38 6.96
N ALA A 522 -21.33 9.36 8.08
CA ALA A 522 -20.78 10.54 8.74
C ALA A 522 -19.54 11.15 8.05
N SER A 523 -19.00 10.52 7.00
CA SER A 523 -17.76 10.96 6.35
C SER A 523 -17.88 12.28 5.58
N GLY A 524 -19.09 12.70 5.22
CA GLY A 524 -19.35 13.89 4.39
C GLY A 524 -19.05 13.71 2.90
N ILE A 525 -18.67 12.49 2.45
CA ILE A 525 -18.49 12.18 1.03
C ILE A 525 -19.83 11.72 0.43
N ALA A 526 -20.17 12.28 -0.73
CA ALA A 526 -21.30 11.77 -1.51
C ALA A 526 -20.99 10.36 -2.05
N VAL A 527 -21.89 9.42 -1.75
CA VAL A 527 -21.85 8.05 -2.25
C VAL A 527 -23.18 7.68 -2.88
N ASP A 528 -23.16 6.82 -3.89
CA ASP A 528 -24.38 6.33 -4.55
C ASP A 528 -25.16 5.36 -3.65
N ARG A 529 -24.41 4.52 -2.91
CA ARG A 529 -24.95 3.55 -1.95
C ARG A 529 -23.88 3.11 -0.96
N VAL A 530 -24.31 2.51 0.14
CA VAL A 530 -23.42 1.86 1.11
C VAL A 530 -23.69 0.36 1.11
N ASP A 531 -22.70 -0.42 0.72
CA ASP A 531 -22.74 -1.88 0.80
C ASP A 531 -22.10 -2.30 2.15
N VAL A 532 -22.76 -3.21 2.87
CA VAL A 532 -22.17 -3.83 4.07
C VAL A 532 -21.92 -5.29 3.78
N VAL A 533 -20.67 -5.72 3.94
CA VAL A 533 -20.24 -7.09 3.71
C VAL A 533 -19.73 -7.71 5.00
N PHE A 534 -19.98 -9.01 5.16
CA PHE A 534 -19.61 -9.78 6.34
C PHE A 534 -18.75 -10.98 5.94
N GLU A 535 -17.71 -11.22 6.73
CA GLU A 535 -16.85 -12.39 6.62
C GLU A 535 -16.65 -13.00 8.02
N LEU A 536 -16.46 -14.30 8.09
CA LEU A 536 -16.09 -15.00 9.31
C LEU A 536 -14.68 -15.57 9.18
N ASP A 537 -13.81 -15.29 10.15
CA ASP A 537 -12.56 -16.05 10.27
C ASP A 537 -12.87 -17.40 10.87
N MET A 538 -12.67 -18.48 10.11
CA MET A 538 -13.06 -19.84 10.52
C MET A 538 -11.91 -20.83 10.33
N HIS A 539 -11.94 -21.89 11.11
CA HIS A 539 -11.02 -23.04 10.98
C HIS A 539 -11.65 -24.33 11.52
N TYR A 540 -11.09 -25.47 11.18
CA TYR A 540 -11.42 -26.71 11.87
C TYR A 540 -10.81 -26.72 13.27
N HIS A 541 -11.49 -27.33 14.24
CA HIS A 541 -11.00 -27.43 15.60
C HIS A 541 -9.59 -28.03 15.64
N GLY A 542 -8.70 -27.43 16.43
CA GLY A 542 -7.28 -27.82 16.53
C GLY A 542 -6.34 -27.14 15.52
N GLN A 543 -6.86 -26.46 14.50
CA GLN A 543 -6.02 -25.63 13.62
C GLN A 543 -5.74 -24.25 14.23
N THR A 544 -4.61 -23.65 13.85
CA THR A 544 -4.22 -22.31 14.29
C THR A 544 -4.44 -21.23 13.22
N HIS A 545 -4.52 -21.63 11.95
CA HIS A 545 -4.74 -20.73 10.82
C HIS A 545 -6.23 -20.71 10.47
N THR A 546 -6.75 -19.51 10.27
CA THR A 546 -8.12 -19.28 9.82
C THR A 546 -8.18 -18.98 8.33
N VAL A 547 -9.30 -19.33 7.70
CA VAL A 547 -9.69 -18.80 6.39
C VAL A 547 -10.75 -17.72 6.59
N ALA A 548 -10.66 -16.64 5.82
CA ALA A 548 -11.70 -15.61 5.77
C ALA A 548 -12.84 -16.10 4.85
N VAL A 549 -13.99 -16.33 5.42
CA VAL A 549 -15.17 -16.92 4.77
C VAL A 549 -16.18 -15.81 4.47
N PRO A 550 -16.32 -15.36 3.22
CA PRO A 550 -17.33 -14.39 2.84
C PRO A 550 -18.73 -14.97 3.02
N LEU A 551 -19.61 -14.24 3.69
CA LEU A 551 -21.00 -14.64 3.87
C LEU A 551 -21.90 -14.10 2.75
N PRO A 552 -22.77 -14.93 2.16
CA PRO A 552 -23.70 -14.50 1.11
C PRO A 552 -24.96 -13.85 1.70
N VAL A 553 -24.78 -12.86 2.58
CA VAL A 553 -25.86 -12.17 3.29
C VAL A 553 -25.70 -10.65 3.15
N THR A 554 -26.78 -9.92 3.36
CA THR A 554 -26.82 -8.46 3.28
C THR A 554 -27.42 -7.87 4.57
N LEU A 555 -27.01 -6.64 4.90
CA LEU A 555 -27.60 -5.91 6.02
C LEU A 555 -29.04 -5.51 5.67
N GLY A 556 -30.02 -6.17 6.26
CA GLY A 556 -31.44 -5.86 6.11
C GLY A 556 -32.00 -5.07 7.30
N ALA A 557 -33.24 -4.62 7.22
CA ALA A 557 -33.91 -3.90 8.31
C ALA A 557 -34.17 -4.78 9.56
N ASN A 558 -34.44 -6.07 9.34
CA ASN A 558 -34.88 -7.00 10.40
C ASN A 558 -33.91 -8.19 10.60
N GLY A 559 -32.74 -8.15 10.01
CA GLY A 559 -31.75 -9.23 10.07
C GLY A 559 -30.93 -9.33 8.80
N THR A 560 -29.91 -10.18 8.80
CA THR A 560 -29.07 -10.44 7.61
C THR A 560 -29.58 -11.62 6.78
N GLY A 561 -30.50 -12.40 7.32
CA GLY A 561 -30.95 -13.67 6.72
C GLY A 561 -29.94 -14.81 6.90
N LEU A 562 -29.05 -14.71 7.88
CA LEU A 562 -28.04 -15.73 8.17
C LEU A 562 -28.67 -17.04 8.58
N THR A 563 -28.13 -18.15 8.08
CA THR A 563 -28.50 -19.52 8.53
C THR A 563 -27.23 -20.33 8.78
N GLU A 564 -27.29 -21.34 9.63
CA GLU A 564 -26.17 -22.24 9.88
C GLU A 564 -25.74 -22.96 8.60
N GLY A 565 -26.68 -23.39 7.77
CA GLY A 565 -26.39 -23.99 6.46
C GLY A 565 -25.62 -23.09 5.53
N ALA A 566 -25.92 -21.77 5.51
CA ALA A 566 -25.18 -20.80 4.72
C ALA A 566 -23.73 -20.63 5.22
N ILE A 567 -23.53 -20.63 6.55
CA ILE A 567 -22.16 -20.56 7.13
C ILE A 567 -21.34 -21.78 6.72
N ARG A 568 -21.91 -23.01 6.86
CA ARG A 568 -21.23 -24.27 6.52
C ARG A 568 -20.89 -24.32 5.03
N ALA A 569 -21.85 -24.05 4.17
CA ALA A 569 -21.62 -24.05 2.72
C ALA A 569 -20.55 -23.03 2.29
N ALA A 570 -20.56 -21.83 2.88
CA ALA A 570 -19.56 -20.82 2.61
C ALA A 570 -18.16 -21.24 3.11
N PHE A 571 -18.09 -21.85 4.30
CA PHE A 571 -16.84 -22.37 4.86
C PHE A 571 -16.28 -23.50 3.98
N ASP A 572 -17.07 -24.51 3.65
CA ASP A 572 -16.64 -25.66 2.86
C ASP A 572 -16.10 -25.20 1.50
N LYS A 573 -16.83 -24.34 0.81
CA LYS A 573 -16.40 -23.76 -0.46
C LYS A 573 -15.05 -23.03 -0.35
N THR A 574 -14.91 -22.19 0.69
CA THR A 574 -13.70 -21.38 0.88
C THR A 574 -12.52 -22.25 1.29
N TYR A 575 -12.74 -23.20 2.20
CA TYR A 575 -11.70 -24.09 2.69
C TYR A 575 -11.21 -25.05 1.60
N GLU A 576 -12.12 -25.64 0.83
CA GLU A 576 -11.78 -26.53 -0.29
C GLU A 576 -11.00 -25.77 -1.39
N ALA A 577 -11.39 -24.53 -1.69
CA ALA A 577 -10.65 -23.69 -2.63
C ALA A 577 -9.23 -23.39 -2.15
N ALA A 578 -9.02 -23.22 -0.83
CA ALA A 578 -7.72 -22.90 -0.26
C ALA A 578 -6.80 -24.13 -0.10
N PHE A 579 -7.36 -25.31 0.25
CA PHE A 579 -6.57 -26.47 0.64
C PHE A 579 -6.82 -27.73 -0.22
N GLY A 580 -7.74 -27.65 -1.19
CA GLY A 580 -8.03 -28.73 -2.14
C GLY A 580 -8.81 -29.91 -1.55
N ARG A 581 -9.17 -29.88 -0.25
CA ARG A 581 -9.93 -30.93 0.42
C ARG A 581 -10.63 -30.41 1.68
N LEU A 582 -11.72 -31.06 2.06
CA LEU A 582 -12.40 -30.87 3.34
C LEU A 582 -11.92 -31.89 4.39
N LEU A 583 -12.18 -31.62 5.67
CA LEU A 583 -11.90 -32.51 6.80
C LEU A 583 -13.22 -32.95 7.47
N PRO A 584 -13.94 -33.94 6.89
CA PRO A 584 -15.22 -34.36 7.39
C PRO A 584 -15.11 -34.91 8.81
N GLY A 585 -16.13 -34.63 9.66
CA GLY A 585 -16.19 -35.08 11.05
C GLY A 585 -15.39 -34.25 12.04
N ILE A 586 -14.63 -33.23 11.60
CA ILE A 586 -13.97 -32.30 12.51
C ILE A 586 -14.86 -31.06 12.69
N PRO A 587 -15.21 -30.69 13.96
CA PRO A 587 -16.02 -29.51 14.22
C PRO A 587 -15.35 -28.21 13.68
N THR A 588 -16.19 -27.28 13.24
CA THR A 588 -15.72 -25.97 12.75
C THR A 588 -15.92 -24.88 13.80
N ARG A 589 -15.02 -23.92 13.83
CA ARG A 589 -15.02 -22.81 14.78
C ARG A 589 -14.96 -21.47 14.06
N ILE A 590 -15.79 -20.54 14.53
CA ILE A 590 -15.76 -19.14 14.18
C ILE A 590 -14.85 -18.42 15.19
N VAL A 591 -13.80 -17.77 14.73
CA VAL A 591 -12.87 -17.00 15.57
C VAL A 591 -13.31 -15.54 15.64
N SER A 592 -13.54 -14.92 14.50
CA SER A 592 -13.88 -13.49 14.42
C SER A 592 -14.96 -13.23 13.37
N LEU A 593 -15.71 -12.15 13.58
CA LEU A 593 -16.57 -11.51 12.60
C LEU A 593 -15.83 -10.31 12.03
N ARG A 594 -15.72 -10.25 10.71
CA ARG A 594 -15.27 -9.10 9.96
C ARG A 594 -16.46 -8.42 9.32
N THR A 595 -16.56 -7.11 9.49
CA THR A 595 -17.62 -6.28 8.91
C THR A 595 -16.96 -5.13 8.16
N ALA A 596 -17.33 -4.93 6.90
CA ALA A 596 -16.87 -3.78 6.13
C ALA A 596 -18.06 -3.03 5.55
N ALA A 597 -18.17 -1.74 5.85
CA ALA A 597 -19.08 -0.82 5.17
C ALA A 597 -18.32 -0.12 4.04
N ILE A 598 -18.85 -0.19 2.82
CA ILE A 598 -18.25 0.34 1.60
C ILE A 598 -19.19 1.34 0.99
N GLY A 599 -18.86 2.63 1.09
CA GLY A 599 -19.56 3.72 0.43
C GLY A 599 -19.12 3.80 -1.03
N ARG A 600 -19.97 3.32 -1.94
CA ARG A 600 -19.70 3.33 -3.38
C ARG A 600 -19.78 4.72 -3.92
N ARG A 601 -18.67 5.21 -4.43
CA ARG A 601 -18.60 6.48 -5.14
C ARG A 601 -19.10 6.31 -6.57
N PRO A 602 -19.58 7.40 -7.24
CA PRO A 602 -19.89 7.35 -8.66
C PRO A 602 -18.76 6.72 -9.46
N ALA A 603 -19.11 5.77 -10.33
CA ALA A 603 -18.12 5.03 -11.10
C ALA A 603 -17.28 5.98 -11.95
N PHE A 604 -15.95 5.88 -11.83
CA PHE A 604 -15.03 6.62 -12.67
C PHE A 604 -15.07 6.03 -14.10
N ASP A 605 -15.42 6.87 -15.06
CA ASP A 605 -15.48 6.46 -16.47
C ASP A 605 -14.09 6.50 -17.11
N LEU A 606 -13.44 5.33 -17.16
CA LEU A 606 -12.13 5.17 -17.79
C LEU A 606 -12.13 5.47 -19.30
N SER A 607 -13.31 5.57 -19.96
CA SER A 607 -13.38 5.96 -21.37
C SER A 607 -12.89 7.39 -21.63
N ALA A 608 -12.81 8.22 -20.57
CA ALA A 608 -12.16 9.53 -20.64
C ALA A 608 -10.66 9.43 -21.01
N PHE A 609 -10.05 8.25 -20.90
CA PHE A 609 -8.65 8.00 -21.27
C PHE A 609 -8.48 7.58 -22.73
N ALA A 610 -9.55 7.39 -23.50
CA ALA A 610 -9.44 7.02 -24.91
C ALA A 610 -8.48 7.96 -25.66
N PRO A 611 -7.69 7.45 -26.62
CA PRO A 611 -6.87 8.29 -27.47
C PRO A 611 -7.71 9.36 -28.18
N GLY A 612 -7.14 10.56 -28.33
CA GLY A 612 -7.82 11.65 -29.04
C GLY A 612 -8.12 11.29 -30.50
N SER A 613 -9.13 11.93 -31.07
CA SER A 613 -9.52 11.71 -32.47
C SER A 613 -8.45 12.12 -33.49
N ASP A 614 -7.48 12.94 -33.06
CA ASP A 614 -6.32 13.39 -33.83
C ASP A 614 -5.07 12.51 -33.66
N ALA A 615 -5.17 11.44 -32.87
CA ALA A 615 -4.09 10.48 -32.66
C ALA A 615 -3.79 9.70 -33.96
N SER A 616 -2.51 9.61 -34.33
CA SER A 616 -2.08 8.89 -35.53
C SER A 616 -0.65 8.38 -35.39
N LEU A 617 -0.29 7.34 -36.14
CA LEU A 617 1.08 6.82 -36.18
C LEU A 617 2.08 7.86 -36.71
N GLU A 618 1.67 8.71 -37.65
CA GLU A 618 2.50 9.77 -38.19
C GLU A 618 2.85 10.80 -37.10
N LYS A 619 1.85 11.29 -36.36
CA LYS A 619 2.03 12.24 -35.28
C LYS A 619 2.86 11.64 -34.13
N ALA A 620 2.64 10.36 -33.84
CA ALA A 620 3.34 9.66 -32.76
C ALA A 620 4.81 9.38 -33.07
N GLY A 621 5.21 9.25 -34.32
CA GLY A 621 6.60 8.97 -34.70
C GLY A 621 7.57 10.10 -34.33
N LYS A 622 8.62 9.77 -33.54
CA LYS A 622 9.65 10.73 -33.11
C LYS A 622 11.05 10.37 -33.64
N GLY A 623 11.12 9.51 -34.68
CA GLY A 623 12.37 9.05 -35.27
C GLY A 623 12.89 7.78 -34.58
N ALA A 624 14.21 7.66 -34.52
CA ALA A 624 14.89 6.50 -33.92
C ALA A 624 16.09 6.96 -33.08
N ARG A 625 16.48 6.11 -32.11
CA ARG A 625 17.74 6.24 -31.38
C ARG A 625 18.39 4.87 -31.15
N LYS A 626 19.68 4.89 -30.85
CA LYS A 626 20.42 3.69 -30.49
C LYS A 626 20.05 3.22 -29.08
N VAL A 627 19.65 1.96 -28.94
CA VAL A 627 19.44 1.29 -27.65
C VAL A 627 20.28 0.02 -27.61
N PHE A 628 21.02 -0.16 -26.51
CA PHE A 628 21.79 -1.37 -26.29
C PHE A 628 20.93 -2.43 -25.61
N HIS A 629 20.83 -3.60 -26.20
CA HIS A 629 20.06 -4.73 -25.68
C HIS A 629 20.59 -6.06 -26.21
N GLY A 630 20.70 -7.07 -25.35
CA GLY A 630 21.18 -8.40 -25.72
C GLY A 630 22.62 -8.41 -26.26
N GLY A 631 23.47 -7.55 -25.74
CA GLY A 631 24.87 -7.43 -26.13
C GLY A 631 25.12 -6.66 -27.43
N ALA A 632 24.11 -6.02 -28.01
CA ALA A 632 24.23 -5.30 -29.29
C ALA A 632 23.46 -3.97 -29.29
N TRP A 633 23.88 -3.05 -30.17
CA TRP A 633 23.17 -1.81 -30.45
C TRP A 633 22.08 -2.01 -31.50
N HIS A 634 20.87 -1.55 -31.19
CA HIS A 634 19.71 -1.58 -32.09
C HIS A 634 19.27 -0.17 -32.48
N ASP A 635 18.94 0.04 -33.73
CA ASP A 635 18.23 1.24 -34.18
C ASP A 635 16.76 1.09 -33.79
N THR A 636 16.36 1.79 -32.74
CA THR A 636 15.10 1.60 -32.06
C THR A 636 14.16 2.75 -32.37
N LYS A 637 12.98 2.46 -32.90
CA LYS A 637 11.94 3.48 -33.16
C LYS A 637 11.45 4.10 -31.86
N VAL A 638 11.26 5.41 -31.87
CA VAL A 638 10.76 6.19 -30.74
C VAL A 638 9.39 6.74 -31.06
N TRP A 639 8.44 6.56 -30.16
CA TRP A 639 7.05 6.97 -30.30
C TRP A 639 6.61 7.86 -29.14
N ALA A 640 5.88 8.95 -29.44
CA ALA A 640 5.12 9.67 -28.44
C ALA A 640 3.86 8.85 -28.10
N ARG A 641 3.88 8.18 -26.96
CA ARG A 641 2.85 7.20 -26.61
C ARG A 641 1.44 7.76 -26.59
N LEU A 642 1.25 8.97 -26.08
CA LEU A 642 -0.08 9.57 -25.94
C LEU A 642 -0.73 9.97 -27.28
N ASP A 643 0.09 10.08 -28.36
CA ASP A 643 -0.34 10.35 -29.72
C ASP A 643 -0.65 9.07 -30.52
N LEU A 644 -0.43 7.86 -29.96
CA LEU A 644 -0.76 6.60 -30.61
C LEU A 644 -2.29 6.38 -30.63
N PRO A 645 -2.88 6.04 -31.79
CA PRO A 645 -4.31 5.75 -31.89
C PRO A 645 -4.65 4.38 -31.30
N ALA A 646 -5.91 4.18 -30.92
CA ALA A 646 -6.42 2.86 -30.55
C ALA A 646 -6.25 1.87 -31.70
N GLY A 647 -5.87 0.63 -31.40
CA GLY A 647 -5.56 -0.40 -32.39
C GLY A 647 -4.15 -0.32 -32.98
N ALA A 648 -3.38 0.74 -32.71
CA ALA A 648 -1.98 0.81 -33.16
C ALA A 648 -1.16 -0.35 -32.62
N THR A 649 -0.41 -1.02 -33.51
CA THR A 649 0.49 -2.11 -33.16
C THR A 649 1.94 -1.69 -33.44
N ILE A 650 2.79 -1.86 -32.44
CA ILE A 650 4.22 -1.51 -32.48
C ILE A 650 5.03 -2.75 -32.19
N GLU A 651 5.90 -3.13 -33.12
CA GLU A 651 6.83 -4.23 -32.92
C GLU A 651 8.11 -3.75 -32.20
N GLY A 652 8.67 -4.58 -31.30
CA GLY A 652 9.98 -4.32 -30.67
C GLY A 652 11.13 -4.63 -31.64
N ALA A 653 12.30 -3.96 -31.51
CA ALA A 653 12.64 -3.00 -30.45
C ALA A 653 11.97 -1.65 -30.67
N ALA A 654 11.29 -1.14 -29.64
CA ALA A 654 10.67 0.17 -29.68
C ALA A 654 10.70 0.86 -28.31
N VAL A 655 10.73 2.18 -28.30
CA VAL A 655 10.58 3.01 -27.11
C VAL A 655 9.34 3.88 -27.25
N LEU A 656 8.44 3.79 -26.26
CA LEU A 656 7.27 4.66 -26.18
C LEU A 656 7.49 5.66 -25.04
N GLU A 657 7.53 6.92 -25.35
CA GLU A 657 7.81 8.01 -24.40
C GLU A 657 6.58 8.81 -24.07
N GLN A 658 6.43 9.13 -22.78
CA GLN A 658 5.46 10.11 -22.28
C GLN A 658 6.04 10.87 -21.08
N PRO A 659 5.41 11.98 -20.63
CA PRO A 659 6.01 12.84 -19.59
C PRO A 659 6.29 12.15 -18.25
N ASP A 660 5.49 11.15 -17.88
CA ASP A 660 5.54 10.49 -16.57
C ASP A 660 6.23 9.11 -16.59
N ALA A 661 6.48 8.51 -17.79
CA ALA A 661 7.09 7.20 -17.91
C ALA A 661 7.68 6.93 -19.30
N THR A 662 8.54 5.91 -19.39
CA THR A 662 9.04 5.34 -20.64
C THR A 662 8.74 3.85 -20.67
N ILE A 663 8.24 3.34 -21.79
CA ILE A 663 8.02 1.91 -22.03
C ILE A 663 9.08 1.42 -23.02
N PHE A 664 9.76 0.34 -22.69
CA PHE A 664 10.66 -0.34 -23.62
C PHE A 664 10.02 -1.65 -24.08
N ILE A 665 9.81 -1.78 -25.38
CA ILE A 665 9.32 -3.01 -26.00
C ILE A 665 10.53 -3.77 -26.54
N ASP A 666 10.84 -4.90 -25.91
CA ASP A 666 11.98 -5.74 -26.30
C ASP A 666 11.78 -6.36 -27.69
N PRO A 667 12.86 -6.72 -28.40
CA PRO A 667 12.79 -7.55 -29.59
C PRO A 667 12.00 -8.86 -29.33
N GLY A 668 11.13 -9.23 -30.28
CA GLY A 668 10.26 -10.40 -30.19
C GLY A 668 9.00 -10.20 -29.32
N LEU A 669 8.72 -8.95 -28.91
CA LEU A 669 7.45 -8.54 -28.34
C LEU A 669 6.73 -7.57 -29.27
N LYS A 670 5.42 -7.51 -29.17
CA LYS A 670 4.59 -6.48 -29.80
C LYS A 670 3.73 -5.78 -28.78
N ALA A 671 3.41 -4.54 -29.04
CA ALA A 671 2.60 -3.68 -28.20
C ALA A 671 1.38 -3.21 -28.97
N THR A 672 0.17 -3.38 -28.44
CA THR A 672 -1.07 -2.92 -29.05
C THR A 672 -1.75 -1.91 -28.13
N VAL A 673 -2.22 -0.79 -28.68
CA VAL A 673 -2.96 0.23 -27.92
C VAL A 673 -4.43 -0.18 -27.85
N ASP A 674 -4.97 -0.33 -26.65
CA ASP A 674 -6.37 -0.67 -26.43
C ASP A 674 -7.30 0.56 -26.60
N PRO A 675 -8.64 0.39 -26.60
CA PRO A 675 -9.59 1.50 -26.72
C PRO A 675 -9.50 2.56 -25.61
N LEU A 676 -8.95 2.22 -24.43
CA LEU A 676 -8.74 3.13 -23.30
C LEU A 676 -7.34 3.76 -23.32
N GLY A 677 -6.53 3.47 -24.35
CA GLY A 677 -5.17 3.96 -24.49
C GLY A 677 -4.14 3.27 -23.61
N ASN A 678 -4.46 2.13 -23.00
CA ASN A 678 -3.45 1.27 -22.37
C ASN A 678 -2.61 0.58 -23.46
N VAL A 679 -1.42 0.12 -23.09
CA VAL A 679 -0.57 -0.63 -24.03
C VAL A 679 -0.51 -2.09 -23.56
N ILE A 680 -1.04 -2.97 -24.40
CA ILE A 680 -0.98 -4.42 -24.19
C ILE A 680 0.29 -4.95 -24.85
N VAL A 681 1.21 -5.48 -24.05
CA VAL A 681 2.47 -6.05 -24.54
C VAL A 681 2.41 -7.56 -24.44
N GLU A 682 2.69 -8.23 -25.54
CA GLU A 682 2.67 -9.71 -25.62
C GLU A 682 3.79 -10.24 -26.51
N ARG A 683 4.01 -11.54 -26.54
CA ARG A 683 4.95 -12.18 -27.47
C ARG A 683 4.44 -12.00 -28.90
N ALA A 684 5.35 -11.63 -29.82
CA ALA A 684 5.04 -11.43 -31.23
C ALA A 684 4.66 -12.74 -31.95
#